data_d90e55db31d90db2feade4b07aadc294
#
_entry.id   d90e55db31d90db2feade4b07aadc294
#
_cell.length_a   1.000
_cell.length_b   1.000
_cell.length_c   1.000
_cell.angle_alpha   90.00
_cell.angle_beta   90.00
_cell.angle_gamma   90.00
#
_symmetry.space_group_name_H-M   'P 1'
#
loop_
_entity.id
_entity.type
_entity.pdbx_description
1 polymer ?
#
loop_
_entity_poly.entity_id
_entity_poly.type
_entity_poly.pdbx_seq_one_letter_code
_entity_poly.pdbx_strand_id
1 'polypeptide(L)'
;MNWRTKTEAKIELFSDWLFDNAKKTILIIFLLVTALGSQLPSLKIDTTTEGFLHKSDPMRVEYDIFRDQFGRDEKLMIAVKTENIFDLSFLKKLDSFHDALENELPNIKGVDSLINARNTYGIEGELIVEPLIVSLPETKGELFKLKETVISNSLYENSLYSEDFTMTTVTIDTETYSNDGLSNEPVNIEFDDGLEFDDGLEFDDGLEFDDGLEFDDDSLGGQRVYLTDAENDEIIAKTQSIMQRFDGDNFEIYLSGSAAIAGIFKQALMNDSVIFISLMMIVIMVVLFALFRRISGVILPLACVSLTLITTVSLMSVFSAPFTMATQIMPTFLLAVVTSASIHLLAVFYKDFSKTNDKKASLRYAMGHSGLAIIMTSITTAVGLWSFSFSGVAPVADLGVFASSGVMIGLVFTLIFLPALISITRVKTLKTNSDKEDQTLMDRSLIGISVFATGRPKLIVSVSAVLIICAAIVASQLRFSHFPLQWLPEDNFARVATEAVDENLKGSLTLEVIIDTGETNGLYNPELLRVIDDVSKNINSISTGNMFVGKVISYIDVIKETNRALNENREEYYAIPEDPDLIAQEFLLFESSGNDDLSSLVDANYSKARLTLKTPFIDSLEANIFIDNAQVYLDQKFGPLAKVTFT
;
A
#
# COMPACT_ATOMS: atom_id res chain seq x y z
N MET A 1 9.70 36.13 42.50
CA MET A 1 10.37 35.47 41.39
C MET A 1 9.29 34.88 40.50
N ASN A 2 9.20 35.31 39.25
CA ASN A 2 8.19 34.82 38.27
C ASN A 2 8.42 33.32 37.99
N TRP A 3 7.38 32.55 37.67
CA TRP A 3 7.50 31.10 37.38
C TRP A 3 8.59 30.79 36.34
N ARG A 4 8.73 31.67 35.34
CA ARG A 4 9.75 31.60 34.30
C ARG A 4 11.17 31.58 34.88
N THR A 5 11.52 32.53 35.73
CA THR A 5 12.85 32.60 36.34
C THR A 5 13.15 31.43 37.27
N LYS A 6 12.12 30.83 37.91
CA LYS A 6 12.28 29.61 38.71
C LYS A 6 12.57 28.41 37.82
N THR A 7 11.95 28.31 36.65
CA THR A 7 12.16 27.23 35.71
C THR A 7 13.54 27.33 35.04
N GLU A 8 13.93 28.55 34.61
CA GLU A 8 15.25 28.81 34.05
C GLU A 8 16.36 28.43 35.04
N ALA A 9 16.22 28.80 36.33
CA ALA A 9 17.18 28.43 37.38
C ALA A 9 17.27 26.91 37.60
N LYS A 10 16.16 26.16 37.51
CA LYS A 10 16.19 24.70 37.60
C LYS A 10 16.92 24.07 36.40
N ILE A 11 16.70 24.59 35.19
CA ILE A 11 17.39 24.13 33.97
C ILE A 11 18.90 24.41 34.08
N GLU A 12 19.30 25.55 34.63
CA GLU A 12 20.69 25.84 34.89
C GLU A 12 21.36 24.84 35.86
N LEU A 13 20.72 24.54 36.99
CA LEU A 13 21.21 23.53 37.94
C LEU A 13 21.30 22.14 37.32
N PHE A 14 20.32 21.77 36.48
CA PHE A 14 20.33 20.53 35.76
C PHE A 14 21.49 20.45 34.74
N SER A 15 21.82 21.59 34.09
CA SER A 15 22.97 21.67 33.20
C SER A 15 24.30 21.41 33.93
N ASP A 16 24.46 21.91 35.15
CA ASP A 16 25.66 21.68 35.97
C ASP A 16 25.79 20.18 36.28
N TRP A 17 24.71 19.51 36.67
CA TRP A 17 24.69 18.08 36.95
C TRP A 17 25.04 17.26 35.70
N LEU A 18 24.49 17.62 34.54
CA LEU A 18 24.80 16.96 33.27
C LEU A 18 26.27 17.10 32.88
N PHE A 19 26.84 18.29 33.07
CA PHE A 19 28.23 18.56 32.78
C PHE A 19 29.16 17.66 33.61
N ASP A 20 28.87 17.53 34.91
CA ASP A 20 29.69 16.72 35.84
C ASP A 20 29.50 15.20 35.63
N ASN A 21 28.33 14.78 35.15
CA ASN A 21 28.02 13.35 34.90
C ASN A 21 27.98 12.94 33.40
N ALA A 22 28.55 13.76 32.52
CA ALA A 22 28.42 13.61 31.07
C ALA A 22 28.73 12.20 30.55
N LYS A 23 29.83 11.57 31.01
CA LYS A 23 30.21 10.23 30.54
C LYS A 23 29.19 9.16 30.92
N LYS A 24 28.60 9.24 32.12
CA LYS A 24 27.52 8.33 32.53
C LYS A 24 26.25 8.51 31.71
N THR A 25 25.87 9.77 31.48
CA THR A 25 24.71 10.13 30.69
C THR A 25 24.82 9.63 29.27
N ILE A 26 25.97 9.84 28.61
CA ILE A 26 26.23 9.37 27.26
C ILE A 26 26.19 7.83 27.20
N LEU A 27 26.79 7.15 28.18
CA LEU A 27 26.79 5.68 28.22
C LEU A 27 25.35 5.13 28.34
N ILE A 28 24.53 5.71 29.24
CA ILE A 28 23.14 5.27 29.43
C ILE A 28 22.33 5.48 28.15
N ILE A 29 22.44 6.66 27.52
CA ILE A 29 21.75 6.94 26.27
C ILE A 29 22.20 5.98 25.17
N PHE A 30 23.50 5.75 25.04
CA PHE A 30 24.03 4.83 24.04
C PHE A 30 23.51 3.40 24.23
N LEU A 31 23.51 2.88 25.47
CA LEU A 31 22.97 1.56 25.79
C LEU A 31 21.47 1.47 25.46
N LEU A 32 20.69 2.49 25.80
CA LEU A 32 19.26 2.53 25.51
C LEU A 32 19.00 2.55 24.00
N VAL A 33 19.72 3.42 23.26
CA VAL A 33 19.57 3.49 21.79
C VAL A 33 20.03 2.21 21.11
N THR A 34 21.09 1.57 21.62
CA THR A 34 21.55 0.27 21.07
C THR A 34 20.52 -0.83 21.35
N ALA A 35 19.94 -0.86 22.54
CA ALA A 35 18.91 -1.83 22.90
C ALA A 35 17.64 -1.67 22.03
N LEU A 36 17.19 -0.43 21.80
CA LEU A 36 16.07 -0.17 20.88
C LEU A 36 16.46 -0.43 19.42
N GLY A 37 17.67 -0.02 19.02
CA GLY A 37 18.19 -0.20 17.66
C GLY A 37 18.32 -1.66 17.22
N SER A 38 18.44 -2.60 18.16
CA SER A 38 18.44 -4.03 17.84
C SER A 38 17.12 -4.53 17.24
N GLN A 39 16.04 -3.76 17.39
CA GLN A 39 14.73 -4.07 16.81
C GLN A 39 14.54 -3.53 15.38
N LEU A 40 15.46 -2.70 14.87
CA LEU A 40 15.36 -2.14 13.50
C LEU A 40 15.21 -3.21 12.40
N PRO A 41 15.88 -4.37 12.45
CA PRO A 41 15.71 -5.39 11.43
C PRO A 41 14.29 -5.98 11.34
N SER A 42 13.48 -5.86 12.39
CA SER A 42 12.09 -6.32 12.41
C SER A 42 11.07 -5.25 11.94
N LEU A 43 11.55 -4.09 11.47
CA LEU A 43 10.68 -3.07 10.91
C LEU A 43 10.03 -3.56 9.62
N LYS A 44 8.70 -3.61 9.62
CA LYS A 44 7.91 -3.96 8.44
C LYS A 44 7.68 -2.72 7.58
N ILE A 45 7.66 -2.91 6.26
CA ILE A 45 7.28 -1.87 5.30
C ILE A 45 5.94 -2.30 4.74
N ASP A 46 4.96 -1.42 4.74
CA ASP A 46 3.63 -1.69 4.24
C ASP A 46 3.24 -0.63 3.19
N THR A 47 3.04 -1.08 1.97
CA THR A 47 2.57 -0.27 0.84
C THR A 47 1.27 -0.82 0.25
N THR A 48 0.65 -1.77 0.94
CA THR A 48 -0.61 -2.39 0.52
C THR A 48 -1.77 -1.40 0.62
N THR A 49 -2.78 -1.62 -0.18
CA THR A 49 -4.00 -0.79 -0.16
C THR A 49 -4.73 -0.94 1.17
N GLU A 50 -4.78 -2.16 1.70
CA GLU A 50 -5.39 -2.45 3.00
C GLU A 50 -4.70 -1.75 4.17
N GLY A 51 -3.38 -1.51 4.05
CA GLY A 51 -2.61 -0.79 5.05
C GLY A 51 -3.08 0.65 5.29
N PHE A 52 -3.92 1.22 4.43
CA PHE A 52 -4.53 2.54 4.65
C PHE A 52 -5.67 2.51 5.66
N LEU A 53 -6.30 1.36 5.89
CA LEU A 53 -7.40 1.19 6.84
C LEU A 53 -6.90 0.62 8.17
N HIS A 54 -7.52 1.02 9.27
CA HIS A 54 -7.28 0.38 10.57
C HIS A 54 -7.79 -1.06 10.55
N LYS A 55 -7.12 -1.97 11.26
CA LYS A 55 -7.54 -3.39 11.33
C LYS A 55 -8.97 -3.59 11.83
N SER A 56 -9.50 -2.65 12.62
CA SER A 56 -10.87 -2.66 13.13
C SER A 56 -11.86 -1.92 12.23
N ASP A 57 -11.43 -1.43 11.08
CA ASP A 57 -12.31 -0.74 10.14
C ASP A 57 -13.27 -1.75 9.51
N PRO A 58 -14.61 -1.49 9.49
CA PRO A 58 -15.57 -2.42 8.91
C PRO A 58 -15.27 -2.80 7.45
N MET A 59 -14.81 -1.83 6.64
CA MET A 59 -14.44 -2.11 5.24
C MET A 59 -13.25 -3.06 5.15
N ARG A 60 -12.26 -2.92 6.06
CA ARG A 60 -11.12 -3.82 6.14
C ARG A 60 -11.56 -5.23 6.53
N VAL A 61 -12.46 -5.36 7.50
CA VAL A 61 -12.99 -6.65 7.95
C VAL A 61 -13.79 -7.33 6.84
N GLU A 62 -14.61 -6.59 6.10
CA GLU A 62 -15.35 -7.14 4.93
C GLU A 62 -14.39 -7.59 3.82
N TYR A 63 -13.34 -6.82 3.56
CA TYR A 63 -12.32 -7.20 2.58
C TYR A 63 -11.52 -8.44 3.01
N ASP A 64 -11.16 -8.57 4.29
CA ASP A 64 -10.49 -9.76 4.80
C ASP A 64 -11.38 -11.00 4.67
N ILE A 65 -12.69 -10.90 4.95
CA ILE A 65 -13.68 -11.98 4.73
C ILE A 65 -13.77 -12.35 3.24
N PHE A 66 -13.82 -11.34 2.36
CA PHE A 66 -13.82 -11.56 0.91
C PHE A 66 -12.58 -12.34 0.47
N ARG A 67 -11.41 -11.92 0.91
CA ARG A 67 -10.12 -12.55 0.56
C ARG A 67 -10.02 -13.99 1.08
N ASP A 68 -10.52 -14.27 2.26
CA ASP A 68 -10.56 -15.63 2.81
C ASP A 68 -11.52 -16.54 2.03
N GLN A 69 -12.60 -15.98 1.45
CA GLN A 69 -13.63 -16.72 0.76
C GLN A 69 -13.34 -16.95 -0.73
N PHE A 70 -12.89 -15.90 -1.42
CA PHE A 70 -12.70 -15.90 -2.88
C PHE A 70 -11.23 -15.88 -3.31
N GLY A 71 -10.32 -15.88 -2.35
CA GLY A 71 -8.89 -15.73 -2.63
C GLY A 71 -8.50 -14.27 -2.83
N ARG A 72 -7.28 -14.07 -3.30
CA ARG A 72 -6.69 -12.74 -3.49
C ARG A 72 -7.17 -12.12 -4.80
N ASP A 73 -7.60 -10.87 -4.78
CA ASP A 73 -7.98 -10.09 -5.96
C ASP A 73 -6.79 -9.40 -6.64
N GLU A 74 -5.68 -9.23 -5.91
CA GLU A 74 -4.45 -8.64 -6.43
C GLU A 74 -3.73 -9.61 -7.36
N LYS A 75 -3.95 -9.45 -8.68
CA LYS A 75 -3.28 -10.24 -9.71
C LYS A 75 -2.11 -9.47 -10.33
N LEU A 76 -1.08 -10.19 -10.75
CA LEU A 76 -0.06 -9.66 -11.65
C LEU A 76 -0.55 -9.84 -13.09
N MET A 77 -0.65 -8.76 -13.83
CA MET A 77 -1.06 -8.79 -15.23
C MET A 77 0.13 -8.43 -16.11
N ILE A 78 0.49 -9.32 -17.01
CA ILE A 78 1.49 -9.08 -18.04
C ILE A 78 0.78 -8.93 -19.37
N ALA A 79 0.94 -7.80 -20.03
CA ALA A 79 0.47 -7.61 -21.39
C ALA A 79 1.64 -7.80 -22.37
N VAL A 80 1.42 -8.55 -23.42
CA VAL A 80 2.41 -8.83 -24.45
C VAL A 80 1.90 -8.27 -25.78
N LYS A 81 2.61 -7.26 -26.30
CA LYS A 81 2.29 -6.59 -27.55
C LYS A 81 3.06 -7.20 -28.71
N THR A 82 2.37 -7.34 -29.84
CA THR A 82 2.88 -7.95 -31.07
C THR A 82 2.18 -7.31 -32.28
N GLU A 83 2.63 -7.61 -33.49
CA GLU A 83 1.90 -7.23 -34.71
C GLU A 83 0.62 -8.06 -34.90
N ASN A 84 0.61 -9.34 -34.47
CA ASN A 84 -0.55 -10.22 -34.55
C ASN A 84 -0.39 -11.41 -33.61
N ILE A 85 -1.29 -11.56 -32.65
CA ILE A 85 -1.28 -12.70 -31.69
C ILE A 85 -1.46 -14.06 -32.38
N PHE A 86 -2.09 -14.10 -33.58
CA PHE A 86 -2.25 -15.30 -34.38
C PHE A 86 -1.09 -15.47 -35.38
N ASP A 87 0.14 -15.42 -34.87
CA ASP A 87 1.35 -15.80 -35.60
C ASP A 87 2.01 -17.01 -34.96
N LEU A 88 2.47 -17.98 -35.77
CA LEU A 88 3.04 -19.23 -35.27
C LEU A 88 4.31 -19.03 -34.44
N SER A 89 5.12 -18.05 -34.81
CA SER A 89 6.35 -17.74 -34.10
C SER A 89 6.05 -17.05 -32.76
N PHE A 90 5.04 -16.18 -32.76
CA PHE A 90 4.55 -15.53 -31.57
C PHE A 90 3.97 -16.54 -30.55
N LEU A 91 3.07 -17.43 -31.00
CA LEU A 91 2.45 -18.44 -30.12
C LEU A 91 3.49 -19.38 -29.51
N LYS A 92 4.51 -19.81 -30.27
CA LYS A 92 5.62 -20.61 -29.71
C LYS A 92 6.42 -19.87 -28.66
N LYS A 93 6.63 -18.56 -28.85
CA LYS A 93 7.33 -17.75 -27.87
C LYS A 93 6.48 -17.49 -26.64
N LEU A 94 5.16 -17.27 -26.83
CA LEU A 94 4.19 -17.11 -25.75
C LEU A 94 4.08 -18.38 -24.88
N ASP A 95 4.04 -19.55 -25.50
CA ASP A 95 4.06 -20.84 -24.83
C ASP A 95 5.32 -21.01 -23.94
N SER A 96 6.50 -20.78 -24.52
CA SER A 96 7.75 -20.84 -23.76
C SER A 96 7.83 -19.80 -22.64
N PHE A 97 7.21 -18.64 -22.83
CA PHE A 97 7.11 -17.59 -21.80
C PHE A 97 6.15 -18.00 -20.68
N HIS A 98 5.00 -18.56 -21.03
CA HIS A 98 4.03 -19.12 -20.10
C HIS A 98 4.66 -20.22 -19.23
N ASP A 99 5.30 -21.21 -19.85
CA ASP A 99 6.00 -22.29 -19.16
C ASP A 99 7.10 -21.78 -18.22
N ALA A 100 7.83 -20.74 -18.62
CA ALA A 100 8.86 -20.15 -17.77
C ALA A 100 8.26 -19.46 -16.55
N LEU A 101 7.12 -18.77 -16.68
CA LEU A 101 6.42 -18.16 -15.56
C LEU A 101 5.87 -19.24 -14.62
N GLU A 102 5.20 -20.27 -15.14
CA GLU A 102 4.60 -21.33 -14.33
C GLU A 102 5.64 -22.15 -13.55
N ASN A 103 6.79 -22.45 -14.16
CA ASN A 103 7.79 -23.32 -13.54
C ASN A 103 8.82 -22.60 -12.67
N GLU A 104 9.05 -21.29 -12.86
CA GLU A 104 10.12 -20.56 -12.17
C GLU A 104 9.62 -19.64 -11.07
N LEU A 105 8.33 -19.26 -11.05
CA LEU A 105 7.79 -18.37 -10.02
C LEU A 105 7.43 -19.14 -8.75
N PRO A 106 7.78 -18.61 -7.56
CA PRO A 106 7.34 -19.17 -6.29
C PRO A 106 5.96 -18.64 -5.90
N ASN A 107 5.28 -19.32 -4.98
CA ASN A 107 4.06 -18.87 -4.33
C ASN A 107 2.98 -18.37 -5.30
N ILE A 108 2.83 -19.06 -6.42
CA ILE A 108 1.77 -18.82 -7.39
C ILE A 108 0.78 -20.00 -7.39
N LYS A 109 -0.50 -19.69 -7.55
CA LYS A 109 -1.56 -20.67 -7.75
C LYS A 109 -1.58 -21.16 -9.20
N GLY A 110 -1.33 -20.25 -10.15
CA GLY A 110 -1.29 -20.56 -11.57
C GLY A 110 -0.95 -19.36 -12.44
N VAL A 111 -0.78 -19.65 -13.72
CA VAL A 111 -0.57 -18.67 -14.79
C VAL A 111 -1.64 -18.87 -15.84
N ASP A 112 -2.44 -17.84 -16.12
CA ASP A 112 -3.49 -17.87 -17.15
C ASP A 112 -3.05 -17.07 -18.37
N SER A 113 -3.21 -17.64 -19.55
CA SER A 113 -2.91 -16.99 -20.81
C SER A 113 -3.76 -17.57 -21.95
N LEU A 114 -3.55 -17.07 -23.16
CA LEU A 114 -4.17 -17.63 -24.34
C LEU A 114 -3.79 -19.12 -24.56
N ILE A 115 -2.68 -19.59 -23.98
CA ILE A 115 -2.21 -20.98 -24.12
C ILE A 115 -3.15 -21.94 -23.40
N ASN A 116 -3.44 -21.67 -22.14
CA ASN A 116 -4.23 -22.55 -21.27
C ASN A 116 -5.64 -22.03 -20.99
N ALA A 117 -6.09 -20.99 -21.69
CA ALA A 117 -7.45 -20.45 -21.53
C ALA A 117 -8.47 -21.59 -21.64
N ARG A 118 -9.47 -21.57 -20.77
CA ARG A 118 -10.49 -22.63 -20.70
C ARG A 118 -11.32 -22.66 -21.98
N ASN A 119 -11.36 -23.82 -22.62
CA ASN A 119 -12.23 -24.12 -23.76
C ASN A 119 -13.26 -25.17 -23.36
N THR A 120 -14.54 -24.77 -23.29
CA THR A 120 -15.65 -25.62 -22.85
C THR A 120 -16.52 -25.98 -24.05
N TYR A 121 -16.66 -27.27 -24.33
CA TYR A 121 -17.50 -27.78 -25.43
C TYR A 121 -18.03 -29.19 -25.15
N GLY A 122 -19.01 -29.63 -25.91
CA GLY A 122 -19.61 -30.94 -25.76
C GLY A 122 -19.26 -31.91 -26.92
N ILE A 123 -19.01 -33.16 -26.60
CA ILE A 123 -18.89 -34.25 -27.58
C ILE A 123 -19.76 -35.41 -27.12
N GLU A 124 -20.68 -35.87 -28.00
CA GLU A 124 -21.56 -37.01 -27.73
C GLU A 124 -22.34 -36.98 -26.41
N GLY A 125 -22.63 -35.76 -25.92
CA GLY A 125 -23.34 -35.50 -24.65
C GLY A 125 -22.46 -35.44 -23.40
N GLU A 126 -21.14 -35.54 -23.55
CA GLU A 126 -20.18 -35.33 -22.48
C GLU A 126 -19.66 -33.90 -22.51
N LEU A 127 -19.53 -33.30 -21.33
CA LEU A 127 -18.90 -31.98 -21.14
C LEU A 127 -17.39 -32.15 -21.15
N ILE A 128 -16.71 -31.44 -22.04
CA ILE A 128 -15.26 -31.40 -22.10
C ILE A 128 -14.79 -29.98 -21.75
N VAL A 129 -13.90 -29.92 -20.79
CA VAL A 129 -13.22 -28.68 -20.36
C VAL A 129 -11.73 -28.93 -20.47
N GLU A 130 -11.06 -28.25 -21.40
CA GLU A 130 -9.63 -28.41 -21.64
C GLU A 130 -8.97 -27.09 -22.00
N PRO A 131 -7.63 -26.99 -21.94
CA PRO A 131 -6.92 -25.81 -22.43
C PRO A 131 -7.24 -25.52 -23.89
N LEU A 132 -7.36 -24.25 -24.25
CA LEU A 132 -7.63 -23.78 -25.60
C LEU A 132 -6.59 -24.31 -26.62
N ILE A 133 -5.32 -24.37 -26.21
CA ILE A 133 -4.22 -24.86 -27.02
C ILE A 133 -3.66 -26.14 -26.35
N VAL A 134 -4.25 -27.26 -26.67
CA VAL A 134 -3.74 -28.61 -26.26
C VAL A 134 -2.42 -28.93 -26.95
N SER A 135 -2.26 -28.48 -28.19
CA SER A 135 -1.02 -28.57 -28.96
C SER A 135 -0.87 -27.33 -29.85
N LEU A 136 0.34 -26.79 -29.91
CA LEU A 136 0.61 -25.64 -30.76
C LEU A 136 0.27 -25.90 -32.22
N PRO A 137 -0.41 -24.97 -32.92
CA PRO A 137 -0.71 -25.12 -34.32
C PRO A 137 0.59 -25.18 -35.15
N GLU A 138 0.71 -26.17 -36.05
CA GLU A 138 1.86 -26.31 -36.96
C GLU A 138 1.57 -25.74 -38.34
N THR A 139 0.29 -25.68 -38.71
CA THR A 139 -0.16 -25.27 -40.05
C THR A 139 -1.01 -23.99 -39.98
N LYS A 140 -1.04 -23.27 -41.12
CA LYS A 140 -1.94 -22.08 -41.23
C LYS A 140 -3.43 -22.47 -41.12
N GLY A 141 -3.79 -23.71 -41.45
CA GLY A 141 -5.17 -24.17 -41.32
C GLY A 141 -5.58 -24.38 -39.85
N GLU A 142 -4.70 -24.94 -39.06
CA GLU A 142 -4.90 -25.08 -37.59
C GLU A 142 -4.93 -23.73 -36.91
N LEU A 143 -4.03 -22.81 -37.30
CA LEU A 143 -4.01 -21.46 -36.80
C LEU A 143 -5.34 -20.72 -37.12
N PHE A 144 -5.89 -20.93 -38.29
CA PHE A 144 -7.17 -20.34 -38.67
C PHE A 144 -8.33 -20.89 -37.80
N LYS A 145 -8.36 -22.19 -37.55
CA LYS A 145 -9.35 -22.81 -36.66
C LYS A 145 -9.22 -22.28 -35.23
N LEU A 146 -7.99 -22.21 -34.70
CA LEU A 146 -7.73 -21.62 -33.38
C LEU A 146 -8.30 -20.19 -33.31
N LYS A 147 -8.03 -19.37 -34.33
CA LYS A 147 -8.55 -17.99 -34.38
C LYS A 147 -10.08 -17.97 -34.38
N GLU A 148 -10.74 -18.85 -35.14
CA GLU A 148 -12.22 -18.93 -35.13
C GLU A 148 -12.74 -19.33 -33.75
N THR A 149 -12.12 -20.29 -33.07
CA THR A 149 -12.49 -20.72 -31.71
C THR A 149 -12.33 -19.56 -30.72
N VAL A 150 -11.20 -18.85 -30.77
CA VAL A 150 -10.95 -17.68 -29.90
C VAL A 150 -11.98 -16.59 -30.08
N ILE A 151 -12.31 -16.23 -31.32
CA ILE A 151 -13.27 -15.16 -31.61
C ILE A 151 -14.71 -15.57 -31.28
N SER A 152 -15.04 -16.85 -31.38
CA SER A 152 -16.38 -17.33 -31.02
C SER A 152 -16.67 -17.29 -29.52
N ASN A 153 -15.65 -17.22 -28.67
CA ASN A 153 -15.82 -17.08 -27.23
C ASN A 153 -15.72 -15.60 -26.80
N SER A 154 -16.86 -15.01 -26.46
CA SER A 154 -16.94 -13.62 -26.04
C SER A 154 -16.21 -13.30 -24.73
N LEU A 155 -15.84 -14.30 -23.93
CA LEU A 155 -15.11 -14.12 -22.67
C LEU A 155 -13.66 -13.67 -22.88
N TYR A 156 -13.07 -14.03 -24.02
CA TYR A 156 -11.64 -13.79 -24.25
C TYR A 156 -11.33 -12.36 -24.68
N GLU A 157 -12.24 -11.71 -25.39
CA GLU A 157 -12.06 -10.33 -25.87
C GLU A 157 -11.93 -9.34 -24.68
N ASN A 158 -10.95 -8.45 -24.74
CA ASN A 158 -10.57 -7.51 -23.67
C ASN A 158 -10.18 -8.17 -22.32
N SER A 159 -10.18 -9.49 -22.26
CA SER A 159 -9.66 -10.28 -21.13
C SER A 159 -8.32 -10.90 -21.48
N LEU A 160 -8.27 -11.71 -22.56
CA LEU A 160 -7.08 -12.41 -23.01
C LEU A 160 -6.42 -11.76 -24.23
N TYR A 161 -7.18 -11.01 -25.06
CA TYR A 161 -6.65 -10.34 -26.23
C TYR A 161 -7.37 -9.01 -26.51
N SER A 162 -6.68 -8.08 -27.20
CA SER A 162 -7.21 -6.79 -27.65
C SER A 162 -8.06 -6.93 -28.91
N GLU A 163 -9.05 -6.04 -29.09
CA GLU A 163 -9.97 -6.02 -30.25
C GLU A 163 -9.24 -6.08 -31.60
N ASP A 164 -8.06 -5.49 -31.69
CA ASP A 164 -7.21 -5.45 -32.91
C ASP A 164 -6.23 -6.62 -33.05
N PHE A 165 -6.23 -7.56 -32.10
CA PHE A 165 -5.34 -8.72 -32.07
C PHE A 165 -3.83 -8.37 -31.97
N THR A 166 -3.49 -7.20 -31.46
CA THR A 166 -2.09 -6.75 -31.30
C THR A 166 -1.56 -6.93 -29.89
N MET A 167 -2.40 -7.27 -28.93
CA MET A 167 -2.01 -7.46 -27.54
C MET A 167 -2.70 -8.68 -26.94
N THR A 168 -1.98 -9.46 -26.13
CA THR A 168 -2.52 -10.54 -25.30
C THR A 168 -2.09 -10.38 -23.85
N THR A 169 -2.82 -10.99 -22.92
CA THR A 169 -2.52 -10.98 -21.49
C THR A 169 -1.99 -12.34 -21.02
N VAL A 170 -1.12 -12.28 -20.02
CA VAL A 170 -0.75 -13.39 -19.16
C VAL A 170 -1.00 -12.93 -17.73
N THR A 171 -1.89 -13.59 -17.01
CA THR A 171 -2.24 -13.26 -15.63
C THR A 171 -1.60 -14.28 -14.70
N ILE A 172 -0.98 -13.82 -13.63
CA ILE A 172 -0.39 -14.64 -12.60
C ILE A 172 -1.23 -14.51 -11.34
N ASP A 173 -1.82 -15.61 -10.91
CA ASP A 173 -2.56 -15.72 -9.67
C ASP A 173 -1.61 -16.17 -8.57
N THR A 174 -1.48 -15.37 -7.52
CA THR A 174 -0.61 -15.67 -6.39
C THR A 174 -1.37 -16.42 -5.31
N GLU A 175 -0.65 -17.21 -4.50
CA GLU A 175 -1.22 -17.82 -3.31
C GLU A 175 -1.75 -16.76 -2.35
N THR A 176 -2.86 -17.08 -1.66
CA THR A 176 -3.45 -16.17 -0.67
C THR A 176 -2.64 -16.15 0.62
N TYR A 177 -2.09 -17.29 1.01
CA TYR A 177 -1.37 -17.49 2.26
C TYR A 177 0.09 -17.84 2.01
N SER A 178 0.95 -17.44 2.97
CA SER A 178 2.38 -17.76 2.96
C SER A 178 2.59 -19.26 3.24
N ASN A 179 3.53 -19.85 2.49
CA ASN A 179 3.98 -21.21 2.73
C ASN A 179 5.01 -21.31 3.88
N ASP A 180 5.57 -20.18 4.35
CA ASP A 180 6.67 -20.14 5.35
C ASP A 180 6.22 -20.27 6.81
N GLY A 181 4.97 -20.59 7.07
CA GLY A 181 4.58 -21.05 8.39
C GLY A 181 3.41 -20.34 9.06
N LEU A 182 2.78 -21.11 9.91
CA LEU A 182 1.78 -20.69 10.89
C LEU A 182 2.40 -19.66 11.83
N SER A 183 1.77 -18.51 12.02
CA SER A 183 2.22 -17.56 13.04
C SER A 183 2.10 -18.20 14.42
N ASN A 184 3.21 -18.24 15.18
CA ASN A 184 3.23 -18.69 16.56
C ASN A 184 2.66 -17.65 17.56
N GLU A 185 1.89 -16.69 17.12
CA GLU A 185 1.22 -15.76 18.03
C GLU A 185 -0.09 -16.37 18.51
N PRO A 186 -0.26 -16.58 19.83
CA PRO A 186 -1.52 -17.07 20.36
C PRO A 186 -2.61 -16.02 20.16
N VAL A 187 -3.62 -16.37 19.41
CA VAL A 187 -4.82 -15.54 19.26
C VAL A 187 -5.59 -15.60 20.58
N ASN A 188 -5.59 -14.50 21.34
CA ASN A 188 -6.58 -14.31 22.39
C ASN A 188 -7.93 -13.99 21.74
N ILE A 189 -8.67 -15.01 21.40
CA ILE A 189 -10.09 -14.85 21.10
C ILE A 189 -10.79 -14.76 22.45
N GLU A 190 -11.12 -13.56 22.90
CA GLU A 190 -12.10 -13.37 23.96
C GLU A 190 -13.47 -13.75 23.34
N PHE A 191 -13.90 -14.96 23.60
CA PHE A 191 -15.31 -15.31 23.39
C PHE A 191 -16.13 -14.56 24.45
N ASP A 192 -17.02 -13.70 24.00
CA ASP A 192 -18.06 -13.10 24.83
C ASP A 192 -19.00 -14.25 25.25
N ASP A 193 -18.96 -14.64 26.54
CA ASP A 193 -19.72 -15.73 27.14
C ASP A 193 -21.23 -15.44 27.22
N GLY A 194 -21.86 -15.16 26.08
CA GLY A 194 -23.27 -14.76 25.99
C GLY A 194 -24.23 -15.77 25.37
N LEU A 195 -23.87 -17.05 25.15
CA LEU A 195 -24.79 -18.07 24.68
C LEU A 195 -24.79 -19.28 25.62
N GLU A 196 -25.74 -19.27 26.57
CA GLU A 196 -26.13 -20.46 27.33
C GLU A 196 -26.72 -21.50 26.36
N PHE A 197 -26.00 -22.61 26.15
CA PHE A 197 -26.60 -23.79 25.51
C PHE A 197 -27.37 -24.59 26.56
N ASP A 198 -28.68 -24.76 26.33
CA ASP A 198 -29.58 -25.56 27.11
C ASP A 198 -29.24 -27.07 26.96
N ASP A 199 -28.80 -27.70 28.05
CA ASP A 199 -28.45 -29.13 28.15
C ASP A 199 -29.72 -29.98 28.05
N GLY A 200 -30.03 -30.53 26.89
CA GLY A 200 -31.20 -31.39 26.78
C GLY A 200 -31.39 -32.16 25.48
N LEU A 201 -30.41 -32.94 25.03
CA LEU A 201 -30.66 -34.03 24.09
C LEU A 201 -29.70 -35.20 24.37
N GLU A 202 -30.24 -36.24 25.05
CA GLU A 202 -29.63 -37.57 25.14
C GLU A 202 -29.62 -38.20 23.73
N PHE A 203 -28.44 -38.53 23.19
CA PHE A 203 -28.32 -39.38 22.02
C PHE A 203 -28.09 -40.82 22.44
N ASP A 204 -28.98 -41.70 21.95
CA ASP A 204 -29.02 -43.14 22.15
C ASP A 204 -27.83 -43.82 21.39
N ASP A 205 -27.09 -44.66 22.10
CA ASP A 205 -25.98 -45.46 21.62
C ASP A 205 -26.41 -46.48 20.57
N GLY A 206 -25.87 -46.38 19.36
CA GLY A 206 -25.94 -47.50 18.45
C GLY A 206 -25.85 -47.26 16.93
N LEU A 207 -24.75 -46.70 16.47
CA LEU A 207 -24.30 -46.91 15.08
C LEU A 207 -22.75 -46.85 15.02
N GLU A 208 -22.14 -48.03 14.86
CA GLU A 208 -20.74 -48.16 14.50
C GLU A 208 -20.53 -47.59 13.09
N PHE A 209 -19.80 -46.48 12.95
CA PHE A 209 -19.29 -46.00 11.68
C PHE A 209 -17.89 -46.54 11.47
N ASP A 210 -17.71 -47.19 10.31
CA ASP A 210 -16.48 -47.77 9.80
C ASP A 210 -15.38 -46.70 9.64
N ASP A 211 -14.22 -46.99 10.23
CA ASP A 211 -13.02 -46.16 10.23
C ASP A 211 -12.41 -46.09 8.81
N GLY A 212 -12.76 -45.07 8.05
CA GLY A 212 -12.23 -44.95 6.70
C GLY A 212 -12.18 -43.56 6.07
N LEU A 213 -12.46 -42.51 6.86
CA LEU A 213 -12.25 -41.13 6.40
C LEU A 213 -11.22 -40.48 7.34
N GLU A 214 -9.99 -40.43 6.93
CA GLU A 214 -8.99 -39.52 7.50
C GLU A 214 -9.51 -38.10 7.24
N PHE A 215 -10.19 -37.52 8.22
CA PHE A 215 -10.33 -36.08 8.30
C PHE A 215 -8.96 -35.54 8.65
N ASP A 216 -8.32 -34.86 7.70
CA ASP A 216 -7.16 -34.04 8.01
C ASP A 216 -7.55 -33.11 9.18
N ASP A 217 -6.97 -33.39 10.35
CA ASP A 217 -7.16 -32.65 11.59
C ASP A 217 -6.36 -31.32 11.52
N ASP A 218 -6.72 -30.45 10.58
CA ASP A 218 -6.21 -29.08 10.45
C ASP A 218 -6.85 -28.10 11.44
N SER A 219 -7.56 -28.62 12.47
CA SER A 219 -8.14 -27.82 13.55
C SER A 219 -7.18 -27.49 14.70
N LEU A 220 -5.87 -27.53 14.46
CA LEU A 220 -4.91 -26.88 15.35
C LEU A 220 -4.75 -25.44 14.91
N GLY A 221 -5.49 -24.55 15.57
CA GLY A 221 -5.62 -23.13 15.31
C GLY A 221 -4.33 -22.33 15.20
N GLY A 222 -3.64 -22.48 14.07
CA GLY A 222 -2.62 -21.57 13.60
C GLY A 222 -3.29 -20.55 12.67
N GLN A 223 -3.21 -19.28 13.00
CA GLN A 223 -3.68 -18.22 12.11
C GLN A 223 -2.85 -18.30 10.82
N ARG A 224 -3.50 -18.60 9.68
CA ARG A 224 -2.85 -18.54 8.37
C ARG A 224 -2.34 -17.12 8.14
N VAL A 225 -1.08 -16.98 7.77
CA VAL A 225 -0.49 -15.68 7.45
C VAL A 225 -0.65 -15.43 5.98
N TYR A 226 -1.22 -14.31 5.60
CA TYR A 226 -1.29 -13.89 4.21
C TYR A 226 0.11 -13.75 3.61
N LEU A 227 0.18 -13.87 2.29
CA LEU A 227 1.43 -13.72 1.53
C LEU A 227 2.12 -12.41 1.94
N THR A 228 3.38 -12.52 2.34
CA THR A 228 4.14 -11.39 2.88
C THR A 228 4.63 -10.46 1.77
N ASP A 229 4.93 -9.21 2.13
CA ASP A 229 5.55 -8.25 1.21
C ASP A 229 6.88 -8.75 0.62
N ALA A 230 7.66 -9.52 1.38
CA ALA A 230 8.93 -10.09 0.90
C ALA A 230 8.72 -11.15 -0.17
N GLU A 231 7.71 -12.00 -0.01
CA GLU A 231 7.32 -13.01 -1.00
C GLU A 231 6.77 -12.35 -2.27
N ASN A 232 5.94 -11.30 -2.12
CA ASN A 232 5.49 -10.50 -3.26
C ASN A 232 6.65 -9.85 -4.02
N ASP A 233 7.62 -9.27 -3.31
CA ASP A 233 8.81 -8.68 -3.92
C ASP A 233 9.62 -9.74 -4.69
N GLU A 234 9.72 -10.97 -4.18
CA GLU A 234 10.41 -12.07 -4.85
C GLU A 234 9.68 -12.47 -6.14
N ILE A 235 8.34 -12.60 -6.10
CA ILE A 235 7.53 -12.91 -7.28
C ILE A 235 7.74 -11.82 -8.35
N ILE A 236 7.63 -10.54 -7.98
CA ILE A 236 7.80 -9.42 -8.92
C ILE A 236 9.21 -9.39 -9.52
N ALA A 237 10.25 -9.57 -8.69
CA ALA A 237 11.64 -9.57 -9.16
C ALA A 237 11.92 -10.73 -10.12
N LYS A 238 11.43 -11.93 -9.82
CA LYS A 238 11.55 -13.09 -10.71
C LYS A 238 10.77 -12.89 -12.00
N THR A 239 9.54 -12.37 -11.93
CA THR A 239 8.72 -12.02 -13.10
C THR A 239 9.48 -11.05 -14.01
N GLN A 240 10.03 -9.97 -13.47
CA GLN A 240 10.84 -9.02 -14.25
C GLN A 240 12.08 -9.67 -14.88
N SER A 241 12.74 -10.59 -14.18
CA SER A 241 13.89 -11.33 -14.72
C SER A 241 13.50 -12.23 -15.89
N ILE A 242 12.34 -12.90 -15.79
CA ILE A 242 11.80 -13.72 -16.88
C ILE A 242 11.43 -12.84 -18.08
N MET A 243 10.71 -11.73 -17.83
CA MET A 243 10.36 -10.77 -18.88
C MET A 243 11.57 -10.30 -19.67
N GLN A 244 12.67 -9.91 -19.01
CA GLN A 244 13.91 -9.47 -19.66
C GLN A 244 14.53 -10.52 -20.59
N ARG A 245 14.28 -11.82 -20.39
CA ARG A 245 14.78 -12.89 -21.26
C ARG A 245 13.96 -13.04 -22.54
N PHE A 246 12.67 -12.66 -22.47
CA PHE A 246 11.72 -12.84 -23.57
C PHE A 246 11.40 -11.54 -24.30
N ASP A 247 11.63 -10.37 -23.68
CA ASP A 247 11.38 -9.05 -24.28
C ASP A 247 12.22 -8.87 -25.58
N GLY A 248 11.63 -8.24 -26.59
CA GLY A 248 12.31 -7.98 -27.85
C GLY A 248 11.37 -7.68 -29.00
N ASP A 249 11.91 -7.65 -30.21
CA ASP A 249 11.16 -7.34 -31.43
C ASP A 249 9.91 -8.25 -31.57
N ASN A 250 8.76 -7.63 -31.79
CA ASN A 250 7.45 -8.29 -31.92
C ASN A 250 7.02 -9.11 -30.69
N PHE A 251 7.57 -8.81 -29.51
CA PHE A 251 7.20 -9.42 -28.23
C PHE A 251 7.54 -8.43 -27.11
N GLU A 252 6.84 -7.30 -27.09
CA GLU A 252 7.05 -6.21 -26.13
C GLU A 252 6.22 -6.48 -24.88
N ILE A 253 6.87 -6.52 -23.72
CA ILE A 253 6.24 -7.00 -22.49
C ILE A 253 6.00 -5.85 -21.51
N TYR A 254 4.78 -5.75 -21.01
CA TYR A 254 4.33 -4.74 -20.04
C TYR A 254 3.84 -5.42 -18.77
N LEU A 255 4.39 -5.06 -17.62
CA LEU A 255 3.94 -5.55 -16.31
C LEU A 255 3.00 -4.53 -15.68
N SER A 256 1.78 -4.92 -15.41
CA SER A 256 0.71 -4.14 -14.81
C SER A 256 -0.02 -4.95 -13.71
N GLY A 257 -1.12 -4.43 -13.22
CA GLY A 257 -1.90 -5.00 -12.13
C GLY A 257 -1.57 -4.39 -10.78
N SER A 258 -2.50 -4.50 -9.83
CA SER A 258 -2.41 -3.85 -8.51
C SER A 258 -1.17 -4.26 -7.73
N ALA A 259 -0.83 -5.56 -7.72
CA ALA A 259 0.35 -6.08 -7.03
C ALA A 259 1.68 -5.55 -7.62
N ALA A 260 1.78 -5.45 -8.96
CA ALA A 260 2.95 -4.90 -9.63
C ALA A 260 3.14 -3.41 -9.32
N ILE A 261 2.05 -2.64 -9.38
CA ILE A 261 2.05 -1.21 -9.07
C ILE A 261 2.48 -0.98 -7.61
N ALA A 262 1.92 -1.73 -6.65
CA ALA A 262 2.29 -1.66 -5.24
C ALA A 262 3.80 -1.94 -5.02
N GLY A 263 4.35 -2.98 -5.66
CA GLY A 263 5.77 -3.31 -5.58
C GLY A 263 6.68 -2.22 -6.16
N ILE A 264 6.29 -1.60 -7.29
CA ILE A 264 7.04 -0.51 -7.91
C ILE A 264 7.01 0.75 -7.03
N PHE A 265 5.86 1.07 -6.44
CA PHE A 265 5.76 2.15 -5.45
C PHE A 265 6.65 1.89 -4.24
N LYS A 266 6.69 0.67 -3.72
CA LYS A 266 7.57 0.28 -2.62
C LYS A 266 9.04 0.49 -2.96
N GLN A 267 9.47 0.05 -4.14
CA GLN A 267 10.84 0.22 -4.60
C GLN A 267 11.19 1.72 -4.77
N ALA A 268 10.30 2.52 -5.36
CA ALA A 268 10.47 3.95 -5.49
C ALA A 268 10.56 4.62 -4.10
N LEU A 269 9.66 4.27 -3.18
CA LEU A 269 9.63 4.75 -1.80
C LEU A 269 10.97 4.52 -1.09
N MET A 270 11.52 3.30 -1.20
CA MET A 270 12.77 2.94 -0.56
C MET A 270 13.96 3.71 -1.16
N ASN A 271 14.05 3.79 -2.48
CA ASN A 271 15.11 4.53 -3.17
C ASN A 271 15.05 6.02 -2.84
N ASP A 272 13.87 6.62 -2.90
CA ASP A 272 13.66 8.02 -2.60
C ASP A 272 13.98 8.34 -1.14
N SER A 273 13.60 7.47 -0.20
CA SER A 273 13.94 7.64 1.22
C SER A 273 15.45 7.74 1.43
N VAL A 274 16.23 6.85 0.82
CA VAL A 274 17.69 6.86 0.93
C VAL A 274 18.29 8.14 0.30
N ILE A 275 17.80 8.53 -0.86
CA ILE A 275 18.28 9.73 -1.58
C ILE A 275 17.95 11.00 -0.78
N PHE A 276 16.70 11.18 -0.36
CA PHE A 276 16.25 12.40 0.30
C PHE A 276 16.83 12.55 1.70
N ILE A 277 16.90 11.47 2.50
CA ILE A 277 17.54 11.51 3.82
C ILE A 277 19.03 11.87 3.67
N SER A 278 19.72 11.26 2.71
CA SER A 278 21.14 11.54 2.45
C SER A 278 21.36 12.99 2.00
N LEU A 279 20.54 13.47 1.05
CA LEU A 279 20.61 14.83 0.55
C LEU A 279 20.33 15.85 1.67
N MET A 280 19.29 15.59 2.48
CA MET A 280 18.94 16.46 3.61
C MET A 280 20.05 16.51 4.66
N MET A 281 20.71 15.37 4.93
CA MET A 281 21.89 15.33 5.84
C MET A 281 23.03 16.18 5.30
N ILE A 282 23.32 16.12 3.99
CA ILE A 282 24.35 16.95 3.34
C ILE A 282 23.99 18.43 3.43
N VAL A 283 22.75 18.79 3.10
CA VAL A 283 22.27 20.19 3.18
C VAL A 283 22.40 20.73 4.61
N ILE A 284 21.94 19.97 5.60
CA ILE A 284 22.06 20.34 7.02
C ILE A 284 23.53 20.52 7.41
N MET A 285 24.41 19.61 6.98
CA MET A 285 25.85 19.68 7.24
C MET A 285 26.47 20.97 6.68
N VAL A 286 26.13 21.32 5.44
CA VAL A 286 26.60 22.54 4.78
C VAL A 286 26.07 23.79 5.51
N VAL A 287 24.79 23.83 5.84
CA VAL A 287 24.17 24.96 6.57
C VAL A 287 24.78 25.13 7.95
N LEU A 288 24.95 24.04 8.71
CA LEU A 288 25.58 24.08 10.04
C LEU A 288 27.04 24.53 9.96
N PHE A 289 27.78 24.08 8.94
CA PHE A 289 29.16 24.52 8.75
C PHE A 289 29.23 26.00 8.37
N ALA A 290 28.37 26.47 7.49
CA ALA A 290 28.30 27.88 7.12
C ALA A 290 27.93 28.78 8.31
N LEU A 291 27.02 28.29 9.17
CA LEU A 291 26.56 29.05 10.37
C LEU A 291 27.61 29.10 11.46
N PHE A 292 28.17 27.96 11.84
CA PHE A 292 29.08 27.87 12.99
C PHE A 292 30.57 27.99 12.64
N ARG A 293 30.93 27.69 11.38
CA ARG A 293 32.32 27.64 10.89
C ARG A 293 33.25 26.79 11.78
N ARG A 294 32.68 25.74 12.39
CA ARG A 294 33.34 24.80 13.32
C ARG A 294 32.85 23.38 13.09
N ILE A 295 33.75 22.42 13.11
CA ILE A 295 33.40 20.99 12.97
C ILE A 295 32.49 20.52 14.12
N SER A 296 32.75 21.00 15.36
CA SER A 296 31.88 20.69 16.50
C SER A 296 30.45 21.22 16.36
N GLY A 297 30.27 22.34 15.65
CA GLY A 297 28.95 22.90 15.33
C GLY A 297 28.17 22.09 14.31
N VAL A 298 28.84 21.17 13.60
CA VAL A 298 28.21 20.22 12.65
C VAL A 298 27.97 18.88 13.31
N ILE A 299 29.01 18.27 13.89
CA ILE A 299 28.95 16.90 14.41
C ILE A 299 27.98 16.78 15.58
N LEU A 300 27.92 17.76 16.49
CA LEU A 300 27.11 17.68 17.70
C LEU A 300 25.59 17.63 17.40
N PRO A 301 25.03 18.54 16.56
CA PRO A 301 23.62 18.44 16.15
C PRO A 301 23.34 17.16 15.36
N LEU A 302 24.21 16.78 14.43
CA LEU A 302 24.04 15.58 13.62
C LEU A 302 23.98 14.31 14.47
N ALA A 303 24.81 14.21 15.51
CA ALA A 303 24.74 13.09 16.46
C ALA A 303 23.38 13.02 17.19
N CYS A 304 22.85 14.18 17.64
CA CYS A 304 21.52 14.23 18.27
C CYS A 304 20.43 13.78 17.31
N VAL A 305 20.46 14.29 16.08
CA VAL A 305 19.48 13.97 15.05
C VAL A 305 19.52 12.48 14.67
N SER A 306 20.71 11.94 14.41
CA SER A 306 20.88 10.52 14.04
C SER A 306 20.36 9.60 15.15
N LEU A 307 20.67 9.88 16.41
CA LEU A 307 20.15 9.10 17.53
C LEU A 307 18.62 9.24 17.68
N THR A 308 18.08 10.43 17.43
CA THR A 308 16.62 10.63 17.44
C THR A 308 15.95 9.77 16.38
N LEU A 309 16.47 9.78 15.15
CA LEU A 309 15.92 8.98 14.05
C LEU A 309 15.98 7.48 14.36
N ILE A 310 17.16 6.99 14.76
CA ILE A 310 17.33 5.58 15.13
C ILE A 310 16.33 5.18 16.22
N THR A 311 16.21 5.98 17.27
CA THR A 311 15.31 5.69 18.39
C THR A 311 13.86 5.70 17.97
N THR A 312 13.44 6.67 17.13
CA THR A 312 12.04 6.81 16.70
C THR A 312 11.63 5.68 15.77
N VAL A 313 12.49 5.34 14.80
CA VAL A 313 12.21 4.23 13.86
C VAL A 313 12.25 2.88 14.60
N SER A 314 13.18 2.70 15.56
CA SER A 314 13.18 1.51 16.41
C SER A 314 11.90 1.39 17.26
N LEU A 315 11.36 2.51 17.70
CA LEU A 315 10.10 2.53 18.46
C LEU A 315 8.92 2.07 17.59
N MET A 316 8.88 2.43 16.29
CA MET A 316 7.89 1.90 15.36
C MET A 316 7.97 0.38 15.29
N SER A 317 9.19 -0.17 15.17
CA SER A 317 9.42 -1.61 15.13
C SER A 317 8.95 -2.31 16.41
N VAL A 318 9.25 -1.75 17.60
CA VAL A 318 8.81 -2.31 18.90
C VAL A 318 7.29 -2.37 19.02
N PHE A 319 6.56 -1.38 18.47
CA PHE A 319 5.11 -1.35 18.48
C PHE A 319 4.47 -1.99 17.24
N SER A 320 5.27 -2.69 16.42
CA SER A 320 4.80 -3.33 15.17
C SER A 320 4.09 -2.38 14.20
N ALA A 321 4.40 -1.07 14.29
CA ALA A 321 3.89 -0.08 13.36
C ALA A 321 4.72 -0.11 12.06
N PRO A 322 4.08 -0.26 10.88
CA PRO A 322 4.80 -0.37 9.63
C PRO A 322 5.38 0.97 9.17
N PHE A 323 6.43 0.89 8.36
CA PHE A 323 6.93 2.05 7.63
C PHE A 323 6.14 2.17 6.32
N THR A 324 5.36 3.25 6.19
CA THR A 324 4.39 3.49 5.11
C THR A 324 4.76 4.74 4.32
N MET A 325 4.04 5.01 3.22
CA MET A 325 4.20 6.25 2.43
C MET A 325 4.04 7.52 3.30
N ALA A 326 3.11 7.54 4.26
CA ALA A 326 2.92 8.70 5.13
C ALA A 326 4.05 8.83 6.15
N THR A 327 4.49 7.72 6.76
CA THR A 327 5.56 7.75 7.76
C THR A 327 6.94 8.01 7.16
N GLN A 328 7.13 7.86 5.84
CA GLN A 328 8.36 8.22 5.12
C GLN A 328 8.76 9.70 5.30
N ILE A 329 7.80 10.58 5.50
CA ILE A 329 8.05 12.03 5.72
C ILE A 329 8.71 12.28 7.09
N MET A 330 8.50 11.39 8.07
CA MET A 330 8.93 11.55 9.45
C MET A 330 10.45 11.78 9.62
N PRO A 331 11.37 11.00 9.00
CA PRO A 331 12.79 11.23 9.11
C PRO A 331 13.21 12.64 8.70
N THR A 332 12.74 13.12 7.56
CA THR A 332 13.06 14.46 7.02
C THR A 332 12.55 15.55 7.95
N PHE A 333 11.34 15.39 8.47
CA PHE A 333 10.73 16.31 9.42
C PHE A 333 11.52 16.36 10.73
N LEU A 334 11.88 15.22 11.33
CA LEU A 334 12.65 15.14 12.56
C LEU A 334 14.06 15.72 12.38
N LEU A 335 14.70 15.48 11.23
CA LEU A 335 15.98 16.12 10.87
C LEU A 335 15.90 17.65 11.00
N ALA A 336 14.87 18.26 10.46
CA ALA A 336 14.70 19.71 10.50
C ALA A 336 14.42 20.23 11.93
N VAL A 337 13.49 19.61 12.66
CA VAL A 337 13.04 20.07 13.98
C VAL A 337 14.14 19.94 15.02
N VAL A 338 14.80 18.77 15.11
CA VAL A 338 15.85 18.52 16.11
C VAL A 338 17.11 19.33 15.80
N THR A 339 17.44 19.49 14.51
CA THR A 339 18.55 20.39 14.11
C THR A 339 18.28 21.83 14.54
N SER A 340 17.06 22.34 14.33
CA SER A 340 16.68 23.70 14.73
C SER A 340 16.82 23.90 16.23
N ALA A 341 16.33 22.98 17.05
CA ALA A 341 16.47 23.02 18.51
C ALA A 341 17.95 23.02 18.94
N SER A 342 18.77 22.17 18.31
CA SER A 342 20.21 22.09 18.58
C SER A 342 20.96 23.37 18.18
N ILE A 343 20.59 23.99 17.05
CA ILE A 343 21.16 25.28 16.60
C ILE A 343 20.92 26.38 17.65
N HIS A 344 19.70 26.46 18.18
CA HIS A 344 19.37 27.47 19.19
C HIS A 344 20.25 27.36 20.44
N LEU A 345 20.44 26.16 20.95
CA LEU A 345 21.30 25.93 22.11
C LEU A 345 22.77 26.23 21.80
N LEU A 346 23.28 25.73 20.67
CA LEU A 346 24.69 25.92 20.28
C LEU A 346 25.02 27.37 19.95
N ALA A 347 24.12 28.09 19.32
CA ALA A 347 24.35 29.52 18.98
C ALA A 347 24.57 30.37 20.24
N VAL A 348 23.74 30.19 21.26
CA VAL A 348 23.90 30.88 22.54
C VAL A 348 25.14 30.40 23.27
N PHE A 349 25.40 29.08 23.28
CA PHE A 349 26.60 28.50 23.88
C PHE A 349 27.88 29.06 23.26
N TYR A 350 28.04 29.01 21.92
CA TYR A 350 29.25 29.49 21.27
C TYR A 350 29.44 30.99 21.40
N LYS A 351 28.35 31.78 21.40
CA LYS A 351 28.41 33.23 21.61
C LYS A 351 28.95 33.57 22.99
N ASP A 352 28.47 32.94 24.04
CA ASP A 352 28.91 33.16 25.40
C ASP A 352 30.32 32.60 25.65
N PHE A 353 30.61 31.37 25.16
CA PHE A 353 31.89 30.72 25.27
C PHE A 353 33.02 31.51 24.61
N SER A 354 32.75 32.25 23.54
CA SER A 354 33.74 33.14 22.91
C SER A 354 34.12 34.33 23.79
N LYS A 355 33.27 34.72 24.73
CA LYS A 355 33.50 35.86 25.66
C LYS A 355 34.13 35.41 26.98
N THR A 356 33.60 34.31 27.55
CA THR A 356 33.96 33.87 28.90
C THR A 356 35.12 32.89 28.91
N ASN A 357 35.33 32.14 27.85
CA ASN A 357 36.24 30.99 27.74
C ASN A 357 36.01 29.93 28.85
N ASP A 358 34.87 29.99 29.54
CA ASP A 358 34.43 29.01 30.53
C ASP A 358 33.30 28.17 29.94
N LYS A 359 33.60 26.90 29.69
CA LYS A 359 32.70 25.98 29.02
C LYS A 359 31.49 25.63 29.88
N LYS A 360 31.70 25.41 31.19
CA LYS A 360 30.63 25.04 32.11
C LYS A 360 29.68 26.23 32.34
N ALA A 361 30.21 27.41 32.58
CA ALA A 361 29.43 28.64 32.74
C ALA A 361 28.62 28.97 31.48
N SER A 362 29.24 28.86 30.30
CA SER A 362 28.56 29.13 29.01
C SER A 362 27.48 28.13 28.68
N LEU A 363 27.68 26.83 29.00
CA LEU A 363 26.65 25.82 28.83
C LEU A 363 25.45 26.06 29.76
N ARG A 364 25.72 26.35 31.01
CA ARG A 364 24.70 26.72 32.00
C ARG A 364 23.87 27.90 31.53
N TYR A 365 24.54 28.97 31.06
CA TYR A 365 23.87 30.16 30.50
C TYR A 365 23.02 29.81 29.28
N ALA A 366 23.53 29.03 28.34
CA ALA A 366 22.81 28.62 27.14
C ALA A 366 21.56 27.80 27.47
N MET A 367 21.68 26.85 28.40
CA MET A 367 20.56 26.04 28.87
C MET A 367 19.49 26.86 29.57
N GLY A 368 19.88 27.78 30.48
CA GLY A 368 18.95 28.68 31.16
C GLY A 368 18.21 29.61 30.19
N HIS A 369 18.94 30.18 29.21
CA HIS A 369 18.41 31.16 28.26
C HIS A 369 17.52 30.50 27.17
N SER A 370 17.93 29.38 26.60
CA SER A 370 17.25 28.76 25.46
C SER A 370 16.39 27.56 25.85
N GLY A 371 16.67 26.87 26.96
CA GLY A 371 16.05 25.61 27.32
C GLY A 371 14.52 25.69 27.43
N LEU A 372 13.99 26.74 28.06
CA LEU A 372 12.54 26.90 28.19
C LEU A 372 11.87 27.12 26.82
N ALA A 373 12.48 27.90 25.93
CA ALA A 373 11.96 28.12 24.59
C ALA A 373 11.95 26.83 23.76
N ILE A 374 13.03 26.03 23.85
CA ILE A 374 13.14 24.74 23.19
C ILE A 374 12.04 23.76 23.69
N ILE A 375 11.81 23.70 25.02
CA ILE A 375 10.76 22.87 25.61
C ILE A 375 9.38 23.29 25.06
N MET A 376 9.07 24.59 25.10
CA MET A 376 7.76 25.08 24.64
C MET A 376 7.52 24.82 23.16
N THR A 377 8.52 25.07 22.31
CA THR A 377 8.40 24.78 20.86
C THR A 377 8.26 23.30 20.57
N SER A 378 9.03 22.45 21.24
CA SER A 378 8.92 21.00 21.05
C SER A 378 7.57 20.45 21.51
N ILE A 379 7.05 20.90 22.67
CA ILE A 379 5.73 20.47 23.15
C ILE A 379 4.63 20.91 22.17
N THR A 380 4.64 22.18 21.74
CA THR A 380 3.61 22.67 20.80
C THR A 380 3.67 21.92 19.46
N THR A 381 4.87 21.61 18.97
CA THR A 381 5.04 20.82 17.75
C THR A 381 4.57 19.37 17.94
N ALA A 382 4.94 18.74 19.06
CA ALA A 382 4.51 17.38 19.37
C ALA A 382 2.99 17.27 19.51
N VAL A 383 2.34 18.21 20.19
CA VAL A 383 0.86 18.25 20.33
C VAL A 383 0.20 18.45 18.96
N GLY A 384 0.75 19.36 18.14
CA GLY A 384 0.25 19.58 16.78
C GLY A 384 0.33 18.33 15.91
N LEU A 385 1.43 17.59 15.96
CA LEU A 385 1.59 16.32 15.23
C LEU A 385 0.72 15.22 15.80
N TRP A 386 0.60 15.17 17.12
CA TRP A 386 -0.23 14.15 17.78
C TRP A 386 -1.71 14.27 17.39
N SER A 387 -2.18 15.44 16.95
CA SER A 387 -3.55 15.56 16.44
C SER A 387 -3.84 14.64 15.24
N PHE A 388 -2.82 14.24 14.47
CA PHE A 388 -2.98 13.28 13.39
C PHE A 388 -3.28 11.85 13.87
N SER A 389 -3.01 11.52 15.14
CA SER A 389 -3.32 10.19 15.69
C SER A 389 -4.83 9.89 15.71
N PHE A 390 -5.68 10.87 15.53
CA PHE A 390 -7.14 10.72 15.40
C PHE A 390 -7.62 10.55 13.95
N SER A 391 -6.69 10.40 13.00
CA SER A 391 -7.04 10.17 11.59
C SER A 391 -7.69 8.81 11.40
N GLY A 392 -8.72 8.74 10.57
CA GLY A 392 -9.28 7.47 10.08
C GLY A 392 -8.35 6.70 9.13
N VAL A 393 -7.28 7.36 8.64
CA VAL A 393 -6.26 6.75 7.76
C VAL A 393 -5.11 6.25 8.63
N ALA A 394 -4.93 4.93 8.73
CA ALA A 394 -3.96 4.31 9.64
C ALA A 394 -2.52 4.84 9.48
N PRO A 395 -1.91 4.97 8.28
CA PRO A 395 -0.58 5.55 8.10
C PRO A 395 -0.44 6.98 8.61
N VAL A 396 -1.50 7.78 8.54
CA VAL A 396 -1.51 9.16 9.03
C VAL A 396 -1.60 9.20 10.55
N ALA A 397 -2.39 8.28 11.14
CA ALA A 397 -2.45 8.11 12.59
C ALA A 397 -1.07 7.70 13.17
N ASP A 398 -0.41 6.74 12.55
CA ASP A 398 0.93 6.30 12.92
C ASP A 398 1.96 7.43 12.78
N LEU A 399 1.92 8.20 11.69
CA LEU A 399 2.75 9.40 11.55
C LEU A 399 2.52 10.36 12.74
N GLY A 400 1.29 10.58 13.15
CA GLY A 400 0.95 11.42 14.28
C GLY A 400 1.60 10.97 15.59
N VAL A 401 1.48 9.69 15.89
CA VAL A 401 2.03 9.08 17.11
C VAL A 401 3.56 9.10 17.09
N PHE A 402 4.19 8.59 16.02
CA PHE A 402 5.64 8.40 15.99
C PHE A 402 6.40 9.69 15.70
N ALA A 403 5.88 10.61 14.88
CA ALA A 403 6.52 11.91 14.68
C ALA A 403 6.45 12.77 15.95
N SER A 404 5.31 12.78 16.67
CA SER A 404 5.22 13.48 17.95
C SER A 404 6.16 12.90 19.01
N SER A 405 6.23 11.57 19.11
CA SER A 405 7.18 10.86 19.99
C SER A 405 8.63 11.19 19.62
N GLY A 406 8.94 11.22 18.31
CA GLY A 406 10.26 11.58 17.80
C GLY A 406 10.67 13.01 18.15
N VAL A 407 9.75 13.96 18.10
CA VAL A 407 10.01 15.36 18.57
C VAL A 407 10.31 15.38 20.06
N MET A 408 9.57 14.62 20.87
CA MET A 408 9.82 14.56 22.33
C MET A 408 11.15 13.85 22.64
N ILE A 409 11.50 12.79 21.93
CA ILE A 409 12.82 12.13 22.01
C ILE A 409 13.92 13.12 21.61
N GLY A 410 13.73 13.87 20.52
CA GLY A 410 14.64 14.91 20.06
C GLY A 410 14.82 16.03 21.08
N LEU A 411 13.77 16.42 21.78
CA LEU A 411 13.83 17.35 22.90
C LEU A 411 14.73 16.80 24.03
N VAL A 412 14.52 15.54 24.41
CA VAL A 412 15.33 14.87 25.44
C VAL A 412 16.80 14.85 25.03
N PHE A 413 17.09 14.48 23.79
CA PHE A 413 18.48 14.45 23.31
C PHE A 413 19.10 15.85 23.19
N THR A 414 18.32 16.84 22.78
CA THR A 414 18.82 18.25 22.73
C THR A 414 19.10 18.83 24.11
N LEU A 415 18.32 18.49 25.12
CA LEU A 415 18.50 19.04 26.46
C LEU A 415 19.37 18.20 27.40
N ILE A 416 19.59 16.91 27.07
CA ILE A 416 20.38 15.98 27.90
C ILE A 416 21.65 15.53 27.19
N PHE A 417 21.51 14.96 25.99
CA PHE A 417 22.64 14.38 25.28
C PHE A 417 23.58 15.43 24.68
N LEU A 418 23.03 16.49 24.05
CA LEU A 418 23.84 17.55 23.47
C LEU A 418 24.70 18.29 24.51
N PRO A 419 24.19 18.70 25.66
CA PRO A 419 25.03 19.28 26.75
C PRO A 419 26.11 18.32 27.26
N ALA A 420 25.78 17.05 27.42
CA ALA A 420 26.76 16.03 27.82
C ALA A 420 27.87 15.87 26.75
N LEU A 421 27.52 15.84 25.46
CA LEU A 421 28.49 15.83 24.36
C LEU A 421 29.38 17.08 24.32
N ILE A 422 28.78 18.28 24.53
CA ILE A 422 29.53 19.52 24.61
C ILE A 422 30.56 19.43 25.74
N SER A 423 30.22 18.85 26.89
CA SER A 423 31.13 18.77 28.04
C SER A 423 32.41 17.98 27.75
N ILE A 424 32.34 16.89 27.00
CA ILE A 424 33.50 16.02 26.67
C ILE A 424 34.24 16.47 25.42
N THR A 425 33.59 17.20 24.51
CA THR A 425 34.18 17.64 23.23
C THR A 425 35.16 18.78 23.45
N ARG A 426 36.34 18.74 22.80
CA ARG A 426 37.30 19.85 22.80
C ARG A 426 36.80 20.95 21.88
N VAL A 427 36.23 22.02 22.43
CA VAL A 427 35.78 23.18 21.70
C VAL A 427 36.89 24.25 21.70
N LYS A 428 37.33 24.66 20.49
CA LYS A 428 38.33 25.76 20.35
C LYS A 428 37.60 27.10 20.30
N THR A 429 38.11 28.10 21.01
CA THR A 429 37.63 29.49 20.86
C THR A 429 38.13 30.05 19.51
N LEU A 430 37.23 30.54 18.68
CA LEU A 430 37.62 31.40 17.57
C LEU A 430 37.86 32.78 18.17
N LYS A 431 39.11 33.29 18.11
CA LYS A 431 39.42 34.67 18.48
C LYS A 431 38.67 35.55 17.46
N THR A 432 37.55 36.10 17.89
CA THR A 432 36.95 37.24 17.21
C THR A 432 37.88 38.43 17.52
N ASN A 433 38.50 39.03 16.51
CA ASN A 433 39.21 40.28 16.69
C ASN A 433 38.19 41.30 17.18
N SER A 434 38.24 41.62 18.48
CA SER A 434 37.24 42.37 19.22
C SER A 434 37.20 43.86 18.91
N ASP A 435 37.95 44.35 17.90
CA ASP A 435 38.10 45.79 17.64
C ASP A 435 37.39 46.29 16.37
N LYS A 436 36.69 45.43 15.63
CA LYS A 436 35.78 45.87 14.57
C LYS A 436 34.48 45.09 14.68
N GLU A 437 33.39 45.75 14.98
CA GLU A 437 32.02 45.31 14.72
C GLU A 437 31.78 45.21 13.20
N ASP A 438 32.52 44.33 12.53
CA ASP A 438 32.21 43.99 11.13
C ASP A 438 30.89 43.20 11.17
N GLN A 439 29.78 43.96 11.02
CA GLN A 439 28.46 43.39 10.79
C GLN A 439 28.54 42.41 9.63
N THR A 440 28.24 41.14 9.90
CA THR A 440 28.19 40.16 8.84
C THR A 440 27.10 40.54 7.83
N LEU A 441 27.20 40.03 6.58
CA LEU A 441 26.14 40.23 5.58
C LEU A 441 24.77 39.85 6.14
N MET A 442 24.71 38.80 6.99
CA MET A 442 23.52 38.34 7.66
C MET A 442 22.98 39.38 8.66
N ASP A 443 23.83 39.99 9.48
CA ASP A 443 23.43 41.04 10.44
C ASP A 443 22.85 42.25 9.70
N ARG A 444 23.49 42.68 8.61
CA ARG A 444 22.99 43.80 7.79
C ARG A 444 21.63 43.48 7.16
N SER A 445 21.45 42.26 6.65
CA SER A 445 20.17 41.81 6.09
C SER A 445 19.06 41.78 7.13
N LEU A 446 19.33 41.19 8.32
CA LEU A 446 18.37 41.12 9.41
C LEU A 446 17.99 42.52 9.94
N ILE A 447 18.96 43.42 10.10
CA ILE A 447 18.71 44.83 10.50
C ILE A 447 17.88 45.51 9.40
N GLY A 448 18.22 45.33 8.12
CA GLY A 448 17.49 45.91 7.01
C GLY A 448 16.02 45.44 6.98
N ILE A 449 15.76 44.15 7.17
CA ILE A 449 14.41 43.59 7.27
C ILE A 449 13.66 44.16 8.48
N SER A 450 14.32 44.23 9.64
CA SER A 450 13.74 44.76 10.85
C SER A 450 13.33 46.23 10.70
N VAL A 451 14.23 47.08 10.15
CA VAL A 451 13.97 48.49 9.87
C VAL A 451 12.83 48.68 8.88
N PHE A 452 12.79 47.88 7.82
CA PHE A 452 11.71 47.88 6.84
C PHE A 452 10.36 47.48 7.49
N ALA A 453 10.37 46.39 8.26
CA ALA A 453 9.17 45.88 8.92
C ALA A 453 8.58 46.85 9.96
N THR A 454 9.44 47.42 10.78
CA THR A 454 9.01 48.39 11.80
C THR A 454 8.69 49.78 11.23
N GLY A 455 9.33 50.16 10.11
CA GLY A 455 9.11 51.45 9.45
C GLY A 455 7.83 51.52 8.61
N ARG A 456 7.31 50.36 8.15
CA ARG A 456 6.13 50.29 7.27
C ARG A 456 5.10 49.24 7.71
N PRO A 457 4.64 49.22 8.96
CA PRO A 457 3.79 48.16 9.49
C PRO A 457 2.45 48.05 8.77
N LYS A 458 1.82 49.17 8.41
CA LYS A 458 0.53 49.18 7.67
C LYS A 458 0.65 48.54 6.27
N LEU A 459 1.75 48.84 5.56
CA LEU A 459 2.00 48.25 4.25
C LEU A 459 2.13 46.73 4.35
N ILE A 460 2.95 46.25 5.31
CA ILE A 460 3.18 44.80 5.50
C ILE A 460 1.89 44.08 5.85
N VAL A 461 1.11 44.63 6.83
CA VAL A 461 -0.17 44.03 7.22
C VAL A 461 -1.16 44.01 6.07
N SER A 462 -1.24 45.11 5.29
CA SER A 462 -2.15 45.15 4.10
C SER A 462 -1.75 44.17 3.03
N VAL A 463 -0.46 44.08 2.68
CA VAL A 463 0.03 43.12 1.68
C VAL A 463 -0.18 41.68 2.17
N SER A 464 0.12 41.40 3.45
CA SER A 464 -0.14 40.05 4.01
C SER A 464 -1.63 39.69 3.99
N ALA A 465 -2.51 40.66 4.32
CA ALA A 465 -3.94 40.41 4.28
C ALA A 465 -4.44 40.10 2.84
N VAL A 466 -3.96 40.85 1.84
CA VAL A 466 -4.29 40.59 0.43
C VAL A 466 -3.78 39.23 0.00
N LEU A 467 -2.53 38.88 0.35
CA LEU A 467 -1.97 37.56 0.03
C LEU A 467 -2.78 36.42 0.68
N ILE A 468 -3.19 36.57 1.95
CA ILE A 468 -4.03 35.57 2.62
C ILE A 468 -5.39 35.43 1.95
N ILE A 469 -6.03 36.54 1.56
CA ILE A 469 -7.32 36.49 0.85
C ILE A 469 -7.15 35.83 -0.51
N CYS A 470 -6.14 36.19 -1.28
CA CYS A 470 -5.86 35.54 -2.57
C CYS A 470 -5.57 34.05 -2.39
N ALA A 471 -4.77 33.69 -1.41
CA ALA A 471 -4.48 32.28 -1.08
C ALA A 471 -5.75 31.52 -0.68
N ALA A 472 -6.63 32.12 0.12
CA ALA A 472 -7.90 31.51 0.51
C ALA A 472 -8.83 31.28 -0.69
N ILE A 473 -8.89 32.25 -1.64
CA ILE A 473 -9.67 32.09 -2.87
C ILE A 473 -9.12 30.94 -3.74
N VAL A 474 -7.80 30.86 -3.89
CA VAL A 474 -7.17 29.75 -4.64
C VAL A 474 -7.37 28.42 -3.93
N ALA A 475 -7.18 28.39 -2.60
CA ALA A 475 -7.38 27.20 -1.80
C ALA A 475 -8.83 26.66 -1.84
N SER A 476 -9.84 27.54 -2.00
CA SER A 476 -11.23 27.10 -2.15
C SER A 476 -11.51 26.34 -3.45
N GLN A 477 -10.58 26.35 -4.40
CA GLN A 477 -10.67 25.61 -5.67
C GLN A 477 -9.90 24.28 -5.64
N LEU A 478 -9.21 23.97 -4.51
CA LEU A 478 -8.51 22.71 -4.36
C LEU A 478 -9.49 21.54 -4.39
N ARG A 479 -9.15 20.53 -5.17
CA ARG A 479 -9.85 19.25 -5.21
C ARG A 479 -8.97 18.20 -4.56
N PHE A 480 -9.60 17.31 -3.80
CA PHE A 480 -8.91 16.14 -3.26
C PHE A 480 -8.90 15.06 -4.35
N SER A 481 -7.77 14.88 -4.99
CA SER A 481 -7.55 13.87 -6.02
C SER A 481 -6.56 12.84 -5.49
N HIS A 482 -6.83 11.56 -5.77
CA HIS A 482 -5.93 10.45 -5.47
C HIS A 482 -5.78 9.63 -6.75
N PHE A 483 -4.72 9.93 -7.49
CA PHE A 483 -4.37 9.23 -8.73
C PHE A 483 -2.89 8.81 -8.67
N PRO A 484 -2.59 7.69 -7.98
CA PRO A 484 -1.22 7.25 -7.71
C PRO A 484 -0.36 7.11 -8.96
N LEU A 485 -0.94 6.67 -10.07
CA LEU A 485 -0.21 6.49 -11.32
C LEU A 485 0.46 7.79 -11.81
N GLN A 486 -0.16 8.95 -11.58
CA GLN A 486 0.41 10.25 -11.94
C GLN A 486 1.55 10.71 -11.02
N TRP A 487 1.77 10.05 -9.89
CA TRP A 487 2.94 10.32 -9.04
C TRP A 487 4.23 9.77 -9.63
N LEU A 488 4.10 8.79 -10.52
CA LEU A 488 5.23 8.23 -11.25
C LEU A 488 5.59 9.13 -12.46
N PRO A 489 6.88 9.26 -12.81
CA PRO A 489 7.32 9.92 -14.04
C PRO A 489 6.63 9.35 -15.29
N GLU A 490 6.48 10.16 -16.33
CA GLU A 490 5.79 9.73 -17.58
C GLU A 490 6.50 8.56 -18.29
N ASP A 491 7.81 8.46 -18.14
CA ASP A 491 8.65 7.38 -18.68
C ASP A 491 8.78 6.18 -17.72
N ASN A 492 8.08 6.20 -16.59
CA ASN A 492 8.12 5.09 -15.65
C ASN A 492 7.46 3.86 -16.26
N PHE A 493 8.15 2.75 -16.19
CA PHE A 493 7.74 1.46 -16.73
C PHE A 493 6.32 1.05 -16.34
N ALA A 494 5.94 1.18 -15.05
CA ALA A 494 4.61 0.81 -14.58
C ALA A 494 3.51 1.73 -15.12
N ARG A 495 3.80 3.03 -15.24
CA ARG A 495 2.85 3.99 -15.80
C ARG A 495 2.59 3.70 -17.26
N VAL A 496 3.65 3.52 -18.05
CA VAL A 496 3.55 3.16 -19.48
C VAL A 496 2.80 1.84 -19.67
N ALA A 497 3.10 0.83 -18.84
CA ALA A 497 2.45 -0.47 -18.91
C ALA A 497 0.95 -0.37 -18.59
N THR A 498 0.57 0.34 -17.53
CA THR A 498 -0.82 0.48 -17.12
C THR A 498 -1.62 1.28 -18.16
N GLU A 499 -1.07 2.39 -18.66
CA GLU A 499 -1.70 3.19 -19.73
C GLU A 499 -1.88 2.35 -21.01
N ALA A 500 -0.90 1.51 -21.38
CA ALA A 500 -1.01 0.63 -22.55
C ALA A 500 -2.09 -0.44 -22.39
N VAL A 501 -2.21 -1.03 -21.19
CA VAL A 501 -3.26 -2.00 -20.86
C VAL A 501 -4.64 -1.35 -20.87
N ASP A 502 -4.79 -0.18 -20.27
CA ASP A 502 -6.06 0.56 -20.24
C ASP A 502 -6.56 0.92 -21.65
N GLU A 503 -5.63 1.34 -22.52
CA GLU A 503 -5.97 1.72 -23.89
C GLU A 503 -6.37 0.52 -24.77
N ASN A 504 -5.59 -0.58 -24.71
CA ASN A 504 -5.75 -1.70 -25.65
C ASN A 504 -6.67 -2.81 -25.11
N LEU A 505 -6.78 -2.99 -23.79
CA LEU A 505 -7.52 -4.07 -23.13
C LEU A 505 -8.67 -3.56 -22.26
N LYS A 506 -9.01 -2.25 -22.37
CA LYS A 506 -10.15 -1.60 -21.72
C LYS A 506 -10.15 -1.65 -20.19
N GLY A 507 -8.98 -1.81 -19.57
CA GLY A 507 -8.84 -1.72 -18.13
C GLY A 507 -7.68 -2.55 -17.57
N SER A 508 -7.06 -2.03 -16.53
CA SER A 508 -5.94 -2.64 -15.80
C SER A 508 -6.26 -2.93 -14.33
N LEU A 509 -7.42 -2.46 -13.85
CA LEU A 509 -7.93 -2.73 -12.51
C LEU A 509 -9.22 -3.51 -12.55
N THR A 510 -9.52 -4.17 -11.43
CA THR A 510 -10.80 -4.83 -11.17
C THR A 510 -11.51 -4.16 -9.99
N LEU A 511 -12.83 -4.00 -10.11
CA LEU A 511 -13.74 -3.74 -9.00
C LEU A 511 -14.54 -5.00 -8.77
N GLU A 512 -14.60 -5.43 -7.53
CA GLU A 512 -15.33 -6.63 -7.17
C GLU A 512 -16.70 -6.27 -6.60
N VAL A 513 -17.70 -7.01 -7.03
CA VAL A 513 -19.08 -6.87 -6.57
C VAL A 513 -19.53 -8.20 -6.01
N ILE A 514 -19.86 -8.24 -4.74
CA ILE A 514 -20.39 -9.43 -4.07
C ILE A 514 -21.91 -9.39 -4.13
N ILE A 515 -22.48 -10.46 -4.65
CA ILE A 515 -23.91 -10.72 -4.74
C ILE A 515 -24.23 -11.77 -3.66
N ASP A 516 -24.91 -11.39 -2.60
CA ASP A 516 -25.26 -12.24 -1.45
C ASP A 516 -26.77 -12.50 -1.43
N THR A 517 -27.17 -13.74 -1.64
CA THR A 517 -28.57 -14.15 -1.63
C THR A 517 -29.13 -14.33 -0.20
N GLY A 518 -28.25 -14.49 0.81
CA GLY A 518 -28.61 -14.80 2.18
C GLY A 518 -29.16 -16.21 2.40
N GLU A 519 -29.23 -17.06 1.36
CA GLU A 519 -29.78 -18.41 1.40
C GLU A 519 -28.84 -19.43 0.75
N THR A 520 -28.66 -20.59 1.36
CA THR A 520 -27.90 -21.70 0.76
C THR A 520 -28.55 -22.11 -0.55
N ASN A 521 -27.76 -22.32 -1.60
CA ASN A 521 -28.19 -22.62 -2.96
C ASN A 521 -29.01 -21.50 -3.62
N GLY A 522 -28.99 -20.28 -3.08
CA GLY A 522 -29.71 -19.15 -3.65
C GLY A 522 -29.25 -18.78 -5.06
N LEU A 523 -28.01 -19.12 -5.42
CA LEU A 523 -27.46 -18.90 -6.76
C LEU A 523 -28.05 -19.81 -7.85
N TYR A 524 -28.86 -20.82 -7.51
CA TYR A 524 -29.57 -21.66 -8.49
C TYR A 524 -30.88 -21.02 -8.99
N ASN A 525 -31.25 -19.84 -8.47
CA ASN A 525 -32.46 -19.14 -8.85
C ASN A 525 -32.35 -18.56 -10.27
N PRO A 526 -33.15 -19.04 -11.28
CA PRO A 526 -33.08 -18.56 -12.65
C PRO A 526 -33.42 -17.07 -12.79
N GLU A 527 -34.25 -16.50 -11.90
CA GLU A 527 -34.59 -15.06 -11.92
C GLU A 527 -33.37 -14.23 -11.54
N LEU A 528 -32.64 -14.63 -10.49
CA LEU A 528 -31.38 -13.99 -10.10
C LEU A 528 -30.34 -14.06 -11.22
N LEU A 529 -30.17 -15.23 -11.84
CA LEU A 529 -29.21 -15.42 -12.94
C LEU A 529 -29.51 -14.48 -14.11
N ARG A 530 -30.80 -14.30 -14.46
CA ARG A 530 -31.17 -13.35 -15.52
C ARG A 530 -30.90 -11.91 -15.14
N VAL A 531 -31.06 -11.54 -13.86
CA VAL A 531 -30.70 -10.20 -13.38
C VAL A 531 -29.19 -9.98 -13.49
N ILE A 532 -28.38 -10.97 -13.10
CA ILE A 532 -26.90 -10.88 -13.22
C ILE A 532 -26.50 -10.77 -14.70
N ASP A 533 -27.11 -11.56 -15.58
CA ASP A 533 -26.84 -11.50 -17.03
C ASP A 533 -27.23 -10.13 -17.64
N ASP A 534 -28.39 -9.57 -17.26
CA ASP A 534 -28.81 -8.23 -17.68
C ASP A 534 -27.85 -7.15 -17.17
N VAL A 535 -27.43 -7.25 -15.91
CA VAL A 535 -26.43 -6.34 -15.32
C VAL A 535 -25.10 -6.48 -16.06
N SER A 536 -24.60 -7.68 -16.29
CA SER A 536 -23.33 -7.92 -16.99
C SER A 536 -23.31 -7.31 -18.38
N LYS A 537 -24.45 -7.31 -19.09
CA LYS A 537 -24.57 -6.71 -20.42
C LYS A 537 -24.74 -5.20 -20.41
N ASN A 538 -25.33 -4.63 -19.37
CA ASN A 538 -25.77 -3.24 -19.38
C ASN A 538 -24.99 -2.31 -18.43
N ILE A 539 -24.19 -2.82 -17.50
CA ILE A 539 -23.44 -2.01 -16.52
C ILE A 539 -22.40 -1.11 -17.20
N ASN A 540 -21.90 -1.49 -18.39
CA ASN A 540 -21.00 -0.68 -19.22
C ASN A 540 -21.66 0.62 -19.73
N SER A 541 -23.00 0.73 -19.67
CA SER A 541 -23.70 1.98 -19.98
C SER A 541 -23.52 3.05 -18.91
N ILE A 542 -23.09 2.65 -17.70
CA ILE A 542 -22.75 3.56 -16.61
C ILE A 542 -21.30 4.00 -16.82
N SER A 543 -21.10 5.30 -17.04
CA SER A 543 -19.78 5.89 -17.17
C SER A 543 -19.73 7.21 -16.41
N THR A 544 -18.57 7.55 -15.85
CA THR A 544 -18.35 8.81 -15.13
C THR A 544 -16.98 9.34 -15.50
N GLY A 545 -16.93 10.41 -16.29
CA GLY A 545 -15.67 10.95 -16.80
C GLY A 545 -14.95 9.91 -17.66
N ASN A 546 -13.76 9.50 -17.22
CA ASN A 546 -12.95 8.47 -17.88
C ASN A 546 -13.21 7.06 -17.33
N MET A 547 -14.05 6.92 -16.29
CA MET A 547 -14.40 5.63 -15.69
C MET A 547 -15.50 4.94 -16.50
N PHE A 548 -15.20 3.70 -16.91
CA PHE A 548 -16.13 2.82 -17.60
C PHE A 548 -15.81 1.36 -17.27
N VAL A 549 -16.74 0.46 -17.55
CA VAL A 549 -16.52 -0.98 -17.45
C VAL A 549 -16.11 -1.52 -18.80
N GLY A 550 -14.89 -1.99 -18.93
CA GLY A 550 -14.37 -2.58 -20.16
C GLY A 550 -14.79 -4.03 -20.37
N LYS A 551 -14.92 -4.79 -19.27
CA LYS A 551 -15.33 -6.19 -19.27
C LYS A 551 -15.99 -6.54 -17.95
N VAL A 552 -16.96 -7.43 -18.01
CA VAL A 552 -17.57 -8.09 -16.84
C VAL A 552 -17.25 -9.56 -16.88
N ILE A 553 -16.83 -10.13 -15.76
CA ILE A 553 -16.57 -11.56 -15.60
C ILE A 553 -17.53 -12.07 -14.53
N SER A 554 -18.30 -13.11 -14.84
CA SER A 554 -19.28 -13.69 -13.92
C SER A 554 -19.40 -15.20 -14.13
N TYR A 555 -19.89 -15.88 -13.12
CA TYR A 555 -20.19 -17.32 -13.21
C TYR A 555 -21.35 -17.63 -14.19
N ILE A 556 -22.14 -16.64 -14.58
CA ILE A 556 -23.21 -16.78 -15.58
C ILE A 556 -22.68 -17.28 -16.91
N ASP A 557 -21.49 -16.83 -17.29
CA ASP A 557 -20.88 -17.22 -18.55
C ASP A 557 -20.49 -18.70 -18.51
N VAL A 558 -20.04 -19.20 -17.35
CA VAL A 558 -19.76 -20.62 -17.12
C VAL A 558 -21.02 -21.47 -17.31
N ILE A 559 -22.17 -21.04 -16.72
CA ILE A 559 -23.45 -21.74 -16.88
C ILE A 559 -23.87 -21.78 -18.33
N LYS A 560 -23.83 -20.66 -19.06
CA LYS A 560 -24.22 -20.61 -20.47
C LYS A 560 -23.33 -21.46 -21.35
N GLU A 561 -22.01 -21.46 -21.11
CA GLU A 561 -21.08 -22.34 -21.83
C GLU A 561 -21.39 -23.81 -21.58
N THR A 562 -21.62 -24.19 -20.32
CA THR A 562 -21.96 -25.55 -19.93
C THR A 562 -23.28 -26.00 -20.55
N ASN A 563 -24.34 -25.18 -20.48
CA ASN A 563 -25.61 -25.48 -21.12
C ASN A 563 -25.47 -25.65 -22.63
N ARG A 564 -24.73 -24.76 -23.30
CA ARG A 564 -24.43 -24.91 -24.74
C ARG A 564 -23.67 -26.19 -25.03
N ALA A 565 -22.64 -26.50 -24.25
CA ALA A 565 -21.82 -27.70 -24.42
C ALA A 565 -22.64 -28.98 -24.30
N LEU A 566 -23.48 -29.10 -23.28
CA LEU A 566 -24.36 -30.24 -23.06
C LEU A 566 -25.44 -30.41 -24.14
N ASN A 567 -25.73 -29.34 -24.90
CA ASN A 567 -26.69 -29.34 -26.03
C ASN A 567 -26.00 -29.33 -27.41
N GLU A 568 -24.94 -30.12 -27.58
CA GLU A 568 -24.22 -30.32 -28.85
C GLU A 568 -23.59 -29.04 -29.42
N ASN A 569 -23.17 -28.10 -28.55
CA ASN A 569 -22.58 -26.81 -28.90
C ASN A 569 -23.49 -25.91 -29.74
N ARG A 570 -24.82 -26.08 -29.67
CA ARG A 570 -25.75 -25.24 -30.41
C ARG A 570 -25.88 -23.87 -29.75
N GLU A 571 -25.68 -22.80 -30.52
CA GLU A 571 -25.69 -21.41 -30.03
C GLU A 571 -27.01 -20.99 -29.36
N GLU A 572 -28.14 -21.59 -29.76
CA GLU A 572 -29.44 -21.31 -29.12
C GLU A 572 -29.50 -21.70 -27.65
N TYR A 573 -28.59 -22.56 -27.19
CA TYR A 573 -28.43 -22.98 -25.81
C TYR A 573 -27.35 -22.22 -25.04
N TYR A 574 -26.71 -21.21 -25.64
CA TYR A 574 -25.92 -20.24 -24.90
C TYR A 574 -26.86 -19.30 -24.11
N ALA A 575 -27.56 -19.90 -23.15
CA ALA A 575 -28.63 -19.28 -22.40
C ALA A 575 -28.72 -19.88 -20.98
N ILE A 576 -29.34 -19.15 -20.08
CA ILE A 576 -29.58 -19.62 -18.70
C ILE A 576 -30.74 -20.62 -18.74
N PRO A 577 -30.59 -21.82 -18.13
CA PRO A 577 -31.69 -22.77 -17.98
C PRO A 577 -32.84 -22.21 -17.15
N GLU A 578 -34.06 -22.67 -17.40
CA GLU A 578 -35.26 -22.26 -16.66
C GLU A 578 -35.45 -23.08 -15.36
N ASP A 579 -34.86 -24.26 -15.28
CA ASP A 579 -35.03 -25.23 -14.20
C ASP A 579 -33.86 -25.09 -13.19
N PRO A 580 -34.11 -24.74 -11.91
CA PRO A 580 -33.08 -24.67 -10.88
C PRO A 580 -32.32 -26.00 -10.66
N ASP A 581 -33.01 -27.15 -10.82
CA ASP A 581 -32.37 -28.45 -10.65
C ASP A 581 -31.37 -28.73 -11.79
N LEU A 582 -31.67 -28.27 -13.01
CA LEU A 582 -30.73 -28.34 -14.13
C LEU A 582 -29.52 -27.44 -13.89
N ILE A 583 -29.74 -26.22 -13.39
CA ILE A 583 -28.63 -25.30 -13.04
C ILE A 583 -27.72 -25.95 -12.01
N ALA A 584 -28.26 -26.55 -10.95
CA ALA A 584 -27.49 -27.26 -9.93
C ALA A 584 -26.67 -28.43 -10.52
N GLN A 585 -27.24 -29.17 -11.47
CA GLN A 585 -26.55 -30.26 -12.17
C GLN A 585 -25.42 -29.73 -13.07
N GLU A 586 -25.62 -28.61 -13.75
CA GLU A 586 -24.60 -27.97 -14.58
C GLU A 586 -23.40 -27.47 -13.74
N PHE A 587 -23.66 -26.91 -12.57
CA PHE A 587 -22.61 -26.57 -11.61
C PHE A 587 -21.81 -27.80 -11.19
N LEU A 588 -22.48 -28.87 -10.78
CA LEU A 588 -21.84 -30.10 -10.35
C LEU A 588 -21.02 -30.75 -11.46
N LEU A 589 -21.54 -30.74 -12.69
CA LEU A 589 -20.81 -31.28 -13.86
C LEU A 589 -19.55 -30.45 -14.16
N PHE A 590 -19.65 -29.14 -14.06
CA PHE A 590 -18.51 -28.25 -14.26
C PHE A 590 -17.44 -28.47 -13.19
N GLU A 591 -17.80 -28.52 -11.90
CA GLU A 591 -16.86 -28.86 -10.81
C GLU A 591 -16.21 -30.23 -11.00
N SER A 592 -17.01 -31.22 -11.43
CA SER A 592 -16.51 -32.60 -11.69
C SER A 592 -15.54 -32.66 -12.86
N SER A 593 -15.51 -31.66 -13.73
CA SER A 593 -14.58 -31.60 -14.87
C SER A 593 -13.12 -31.30 -14.45
N GLY A 594 -12.88 -31.04 -13.14
CA GLY A 594 -11.55 -30.79 -12.60
C GLY A 594 -11.04 -29.36 -12.81
N ASN A 595 -11.93 -28.42 -13.10
CA ASN A 595 -11.60 -27.01 -13.23
C ASN A 595 -12.03 -26.22 -11.96
N ASP A 596 -11.08 -25.53 -11.33
CA ASP A 596 -11.28 -24.76 -10.09
C ASP A 596 -11.81 -23.34 -10.32
N ASP A 597 -12.07 -22.91 -11.56
CA ASP A 597 -12.51 -21.55 -11.88
C ASP A 597 -13.77 -21.13 -11.11
N LEU A 598 -14.69 -22.06 -10.88
CA LEU A 598 -15.93 -21.80 -10.21
C LEU A 598 -15.73 -21.39 -8.74
N SER A 599 -14.77 -22.00 -8.06
CA SER A 599 -14.44 -21.71 -6.65
C SER A 599 -13.98 -20.29 -6.43
N SER A 600 -13.45 -19.62 -7.45
CA SER A 600 -13.06 -18.22 -7.43
C SER A 600 -14.23 -17.26 -7.68
N LEU A 601 -15.38 -17.74 -8.15
CA LEU A 601 -16.54 -16.96 -8.55
C LEU A 601 -17.76 -17.15 -7.64
N VAL A 602 -17.86 -18.28 -6.94
CA VAL A 602 -18.96 -18.60 -6.03
C VAL A 602 -18.45 -19.19 -4.72
N ASP A 603 -19.23 -19.06 -3.64
CA ASP A 603 -18.90 -19.67 -2.35
C ASP A 603 -19.31 -21.15 -2.30
N ALA A 604 -18.75 -21.90 -1.34
CA ALA A 604 -19.03 -23.32 -1.16
C ALA A 604 -20.52 -23.65 -0.85
N ASN A 605 -21.29 -22.66 -0.39
CA ASN A 605 -22.72 -22.82 -0.09
C ASN A 605 -23.62 -22.38 -1.24
N TYR A 606 -23.07 -21.91 -2.35
CA TYR A 606 -23.80 -21.31 -3.47
C TYR A 606 -24.78 -20.21 -3.02
N SER A 607 -24.36 -19.46 -2.01
CA SER A 607 -25.11 -18.35 -1.43
C SER A 607 -24.59 -17.00 -1.91
N LYS A 608 -23.31 -16.92 -2.25
CA LYS A 608 -22.65 -15.70 -2.68
C LYS A 608 -21.92 -15.91 -4.02
N ALA A 609 -21.99 -14.87 -4.85
CA ALA A 609 -21.25 -14.83 -6.10
C ALA A 609 -20.43 -13.56 -6.21
N ARG A 610 -19.29 -13.68 -6.90
CA ARG A 610 -18.40 -12.59 -7.27
C ARG A 610 -18.69 -12.17 -8.71
N LEU A 611 -18.85 -10.87 -8.92
CA LEU A 611 -18.92 -10.23 -10.22
C LEU A 611 -17.75 -9.28 -10.36
N THR A 612 -16.82 -9.57 -11.26
CA THR A 612 -15.62 -8.77 -11.48
C THR A 612 -15.84 -7.78 -12.61
N LEU A 613 -15.68 -6.49 -12.32
CA LEU A 613 -15.76 -5.41 -13.29
C LEU A 613 -14.36 -4.93 -13.64
N LYS A 614 -13.90 -5.17 -14.85
CA LYS A 614 -12.62 -4.67 -15.34
C LYS A 614 -12.74 -3.20 -15.72
N THR A 615 -11.88 -2.35 -15.17
CA THR A 615 -11.95 -0.89 -15.28
C THR A 615 -10.58 -0.27 -15.51
N PRO A 616 -10.47 0.92 -16.12
CA PRO A 616 -9.20 1.62 -16.24
C PRO A 616 -8.74 2.17 -14.88
N PHE A 617 -7.44 2.36 -14.75
CA PHE A 617 -6.82 2.99 -13.59
C PHE A 617 -7.02 4.50 -13.65
N ILE A 618 -7.91 5.03 -12.84
CA ILE A 618 -8.30 6.45 -12.85
C ILE A 618 -8.21 7.11 -11.47
N ASP A 619 -8.51 8.41 -11.44
CA ASP A 619 -8.65 9.18 -10.20
C ASP A 619 -9.77 8.65 -9.32
N SER A 620 -9.49 8.46 -8.02
CA SER A 620 -10.46 7.98 -7.04
C SER A 620 -11.71 8.85 -6.91
N LEU A 621 -11.67 10.12 -7.27
CA LEU A 621 -12.88 10.97 -7.31
C LEU A 621 -13.88 10.49 -8.38
N GLU A 622 -13.39 10.15 -9.58
CA GLU A 622 -14.23 9.62 -10.64
C GLU A 622 -14.71 8.21 -10.30
N ALA A 623 -13.81 7.39 -9.72
CA ALA A 623 -14.14 6.05 -9.28
C ALA A 623 -15.25 6.03 -8.21
N ASN A 624 -15.17 6.89 -7.18
CA ASN A 624 -16.20 6.97 -6.14
C ASN A 624 -17.56 7.37 -6.70
N ILE A 625 -17.61 8.37 -7.59
CA ILE A 625 -18.87 8.77 -8.23
C ILE A 625 -19.44 7.62 -9.08
N PHE A 626 -18.56 6.87 -9.76
CA PHE A 626 -18.99 5.70 -10.54
C PHE A 626 -19.55 4.61 -9.61
N ILE A 627 -18.84 4.27 -8.52
CA ILE A 627 -19.28 3.26 -7.54
C ILE A 627 -20.64 3.63 -6.94
N ASP A 628 -20.84 4.90 -6.54
CA ASP A 628 -22.13 5.37 -6.02
C ASP A 628 -23.26 5.20 -7.03
N ASN A 629 -23.03 5.58 -8.30
CA ASN A 629 -24.01 5.43 -9.37
C ASN A 629 -24.29 3.96 -9.69
N ALA A 630 -23.24 3.14 -9.73
CA ALA A 630 -23.35 1.71 -9.98
C ALA A 630 -24.07 0.99 -8.83
N GLN A 631 -23.80 1.35 -7.56
CA GLN A 631 -24.53 0.80 -6.40
C GLN A 631 -26.03 1.07 -6.51
N VAL A 632 -26.43 2.29 -6.80
CA VAL A 632 -27.85 2.65 -7.00
C VAL A 632 -28.49 1.83 -8.12
N TYR A 633 -27.78 1.63 -9.23
CA TYR A 633 -28.26 0.81 -10.34
C TYR A 633 -28.40 -0.67 -9.93
N LEU A 634 -27.41 -1.22 -9.26
CA LEU A 634 -27.40 -2.60 -8.79
C LEU A 634 -28.53 -2.84 -7.76
N ASP A 635 -28.70 -1.95 -6.79
CA ASP A 635 -29.77 -2.05 -5.79
C ASP A 635 -31.17 -2.04 -6.44
N GLN A 636 -31.35 -1.26 -7.52
CA GLN A 636 -32.60 -1.25 -8.27
C GLN A 636 -32.84 -2.53 -9.06
N LYS A 637 -31.78 -3.14 -9.61
CA LYS A 637 -31.88 -4.35 -10.43
C LYS A 637 -32.07 -5.61 -9.58
N PHE A 638 -31.28 -5.74 -8.52
CA PHE A 638 -31.33 -6.92 -7.66
C PHE A 638 -32.51 -6.88 -6.68
N GLY A 639 -32.87 -5.70 -6.18
CA GLY A 639 -34.01 -5.51 -5.29
C GLY A 639 -33.99 -6.47 -4.08
N PRO A 640 -35.07 -7.28 -3.89
CA PRO A 640 -35.12 -8.25 -2.80
C PRO A 640 -34.41 -9.58 -3.09
N LEU A 641 -33.90 -9.81 -4.31
CA LEU A 641 -33.30 -11.09 -4.73
C LEU A 641 -31.94 -11.34 -4.09
N ALA A 642 -31.15 -10.29 -3.92
CA ALA A 642 -29.83 -10.38 -3.32
C ALA A 642 -29.37 -9.02 -2.80
N LYS A 643 -28.52 -9.03 -1.77
CA LYS A 643 -27.76 -7.88 -1.32
C LYS A 643 -26.52 -7.76 -2.17
N VAL A 644 -26.21 -6.55 -2.64
CA VAL A 644 -25.04 -6.29 -3.49
C VAL A 644 -24.11 -5.31 -2.79
N THR A 645 -22.80 -5.61 -2.78
CA THR A 645 -21.80 -4.78 -2.11
C THR A 645 -20.54 -4.70 -2.97
N PHE A 646 -19.96 -3.51 -3.14
CA PHE A 646 -18.61 -3.34 -3.70
C PHE A 646 -17.56 -3.62 -2.61
N THR A 647 -16.48 -4.29 -3.00
CA THR A 647 -15.34 -4.59 -2.12
C THR A 647 -14.07 -3.97 -2.66
#